data_ba3dfc153c6db2456bb8fe774c6041b8
#
_entry.id   ba3dfc153c6db2456bb8fe774c6041b8
#
_cell.length_a   1.000
_cell.length_b   1.000
_cell.length_c   1.000
_cell.angle_alpha   90.00
_cell.angle_beta   90.00
_cell.angle_gamma   90.00
#
_symmetry.space_group_name_H-M   'P 1'
#
loop_
_entity.id
_entity.type
_entity.pdbx_description
1 polymer ?
#
loop_
_entity_poly.entity_id
_entity_poly.type
_entity_poly.pdbx_seq_one_letter_code
_entity_poly.pdbx_strand_id
1 'polypeptide(L)'
;MKKNFVWLMGENVGSTANNNSFYFWKHTVSKKDDIDKYFVMEKNHNNQEVYNSLSSEEKKFVIWKNSIKHFEVYFMADMFFVSLSYKDILPDKILGKSLNFLITKPLIYLQHGTLGIKAIGYKGDAYNNNMFRFVYYNKNIKDTFKETNNFRDYQLYYGIYPPRYTELVKRHFEYANTKGEGKKFLWFPTWREYFGDNYKTDILLLQMKKVLGNHELAEYLDKTSSTFTVCLHQFFDEDKIAYLKENVKTDKIKLVHAKNVDVLDELASNDVLITDYSSVGFDFTTLNKPVILYQPDLETYLEGRDLYCTIAELKEASISKSRQLIETLVNETYGINDFFRSRLPEKVDYDYIMSGGHIDRMYNEFAEIQRNKITFLGYNFYGIGGTVFATRSLAEALLEKNYLVELVCLKGFKRFNKMPYGLQLTPLYVDGRRTKTELLKRLIPKMDCFYGNLNYDCSKANLWPYANYALKKLLKNTKSKTIVSTRESLHLYMIENLSEHVENKIFFFHCASSVVCDLYPEAFKRVSQEKLGKVVFVTEESKQAYKRDLNYENYDESLVLGNALETSRSVERDEIVVEQDKEKSDFNGMYLVRISPDRKADIDNLFGFATYLKENNIDGIKINVYGNGAYVNEFLSTIYDNEFEDYIVYRGETTNPKEEMQKYDAVVDFTLNHSFGMPYIEAVLNGKMLYCADNIASREVLSGVEGCIYHSYEDLVAKIHNFSEITENQLKENHDKISETYSRRVLADKFVKFLEK
;
A
#
# COMPACT_ATOMS: atom_id res chain seq x y z
N MET A 1 7.26 -16.54 -26.72
CA MET A 1 7.74 -15.14 -26.61
C MET A 1 7.15 -14.55 -25.33
N LYS A 2 7.97 -13.88 -24.53
CA LYS A 2 7.54 -13.12 -23.33
C LYS A 2 6.59 -12.02 -23.80
N LYS A 3 5.39 -11.92 -23.22
CA LYS A 3 4.45 -10.84 -23.54
C LYS A 3 4.91 -9.56 -22.85
N ASN A 4 4.82 -8.42 -23.55
CA ASN A 4 5.11 -7.11 -22.96
C ASN A 4 4.26 -6.86 -21.73
N PHE A 5 4.80 -6.13 -20.77
CA PHE A 5 4.01 -5.50 -19.70
C PHE A 5 3.07 -4.46 -20.31
N VAL A 6 1.97 -4.20 -19.65
CA VAL A 6 0.98 -3.22 -20.10
C VAL A 6 0.72 -2.21 -18.99
N TRP A 7 1.02 -0.95 -19.26
CA TRP A 7 0.67 0.17 -18.39
C TRP A 7 -0.53 0.92 -18.95
N LEU A 8 -1.50 1.21 -18.12
CA LEU A 8 -2.67 2.01 -18.48
C LEU A 8 -2.68 3.30 -17.68
N MET A 9 -2.70 4.42 -18.40
CA MET A 9 -2.58 5.76 -17.84
C MET A 9 -3.81 6.59 -18.16
N GLY A 10 -4.17 7.52 -17.28
CA GLY A 10 -5.28 8.44 -17.49
C GLY A 10 -5.24 9.60 -16.53
N GLU A 11 -6.04 10.63 -16.81
CA GLU A 11 -6.20 11.80 -15.95
C GLU A 11 -7.57 12.42 -16.11
N ASN A 12 -8.01 13.18 -15.10
CA ASN A 12 -9.26 13.97 -15.12
C ASN A 12 -10.47 13.19 -15.66
N VAL A 13 -10.61 11.92 -15.26
CA VAL A 13 -11.67 11.01 -15.74
C VAL A 13 -11.66 10.82 -17.26
N GLY A 14 -10.52 11.10 -17.91
CA GLY A 14 -10.33 11.06 -19.37
C GLY A 14 -10.71 12.35 -20.09
N SER A 15 -11.19 13.38 -19.39
CA SER A 15 -11.72 14.61 -20.02
C SER A 15 -10.65 15.53 -20.60
N THR A 16 -9.42 15.45 -20.11
CA THR A 16 -8.29 16.26 -20.58
C THR A 16 -7.04 15.41 -20.79
N ALA A 17 -6.07 15.95 -21.52
CA ALA A 17 -4.74 15.38 -21.77
C ALA A 17 -3.69 16.50 -21.70
N ASN A 18 -3.49 17.04 -20.50
CA ASN A 18 -2.59 18.19 -20.25
C ASN A 18 -2.02 18.23 -18.83
N ASN A 19 -2.05 17.09 -18.12
CA ASN A 19 -1.54 17.00 -16.75
C ASN A 19 -0.45 15.92 -16.61
N ASN A 20 -0.09 15.56 -15.38
CA ASN A 20 1.07 14.72 -15.06
C ASN A 20 1.04 13.34 -15.73
N SER A 21 -0.11 12.65 -15.78
CA SER A 21 -0.20 11.35 -16.44
C SER A 21 0.00 11.44 -17.96
N PHE A 22 -0.52 12.51 -18.58
CA PHE A 22 -0.33 12.74 -20.01
C PHE A 22 1.14 13.00 -20.37
N TYR A 23 1.79 13.91 -19.65
CA TYR A 23 3.20 14.24 -19.94
C TYR A 23 4.15 13.10 -19.58
N PHE A 24 3.84 12.31 -18.53
CA PHE A 24 4.56 11.09 -18.24
C PHE A 24 4.42 10.07 -19.38
N TRP A 25 3.20 9.84 -19.88
CA TRP A 25 2.94 8.98 -21.03
C TRP A 25 3.60 9.52 -22.30
N LYS A 26 3.43 10.78 -22.62
CA LYS A 26 3.96 11.43 -23.82
C LYS A 26 5.48 11.29 -23.94
N HIS A 27 6.19 11.46 -22.82
CA HIS A 27 7.64 11.30 -22.76
C HIS A 27 8.08 9.84 -22.90
N THR A 28 7.29 8.90 -22.36
CA THR A 28 7.71 7.49 -22.23
C THR A 28 7.18 6.58 -23.34
N VAL A 29 6.11 6.94 -24.04
CA VAL A 29 5.44 6.07 -25.02
C VAL A 29 6.34 5.66 -26.18
N SER A 30 7.28 6.50 -26.58
CA SER A 30 8.24 6.22 -27.67
C SER A 30 9.41 5.32 -27.26
N LYS A 31 9.58 5.04 -25.96
CA LYS A 31 10.66 4.15 -25.49
C LYS A 31 10.41 2.71 -25.99
N LYS A 32 11.39 2.20 -26.74
CA LYS A 32 11.35 0.83 -27.27
C LYS A 32 11.87 -0.14 -26.22
N ASP A 33 10.98 -0.72 -25.46
CA ASP A 33 11.25 -1.69 -24.39
C ASP A 33 10.13 -2.74 -24.30
N ASP A 34 10.10 -3.48 -23.20
CA ASP A 34 9.13 -4.55 -22.93
C ASP A 34 7.83 -4.06 -22.25
N ILE A 35 7.51 -2.74 -22.33
CA ILE A 35 6.33 -2.14 -21.70
C ILE A 35 5.49 -1.39 -22.74
N ASP A 36 4.26 -1.85 -22.97
CA ASP A 36 3.27 -1.14 -23.78
C ASP A 36 2.53 -0.12 -22.91
N LYS A 37 2.56 1.15 -23.31
CA LYS A 37 2.08 2.28 -22.50
C LYS A 37 0.86 2.91 -23.16
N TYR A 38 -0.33 2.66 -22.62
CA TYR A 38 -1.60 3.15 -23.15
C TYR A 38 -2.12 4.33 -22.36
N PHE A 39 -2.72 5.31 -23.05
CA PHE A 39 -3.34 6.50 -22.45
C PHE A 39 -4.82 6.60 -22.82
N VAL A 40 -5.69 6.85 -21.81
CA VAL A 40 -7.14 6.94 -21.95
C VAL A 40 -7.58 8.37 -22.20
N MET A 41 -8.32 8.60 -23.29
CA MET A 41 -8.94 9.88 -23.63
C MET A 41 -10.45 9.74 -23.86
N GLU A 42 -11.23 10.67 -23.39
CA GLU A 42 -12.63 10.82 -23.77
C GLU A 42 -12.75 11.58 -25.10
N LYS A 43 -13.74 11.22 -25.94
CA LYS A 43 -14.01 11.94 -27.19
C LYS A 43 -14.67 13.28 -26.90
N ASN A 44 -13.89 14.36 -26.88
CA ASN A 44 -14.33 15.74 -26.80
C ASN A 44 -13.43 16.60 -27.71
N HIS A 45 -13.78 17.88 -27.89
CA HIS A 45 -13.07 18.79 -28.78
C HIS A 45 -11.59 18.92 -28.41
N ASN A 46 -11.29 19.23 -27.16
CA ASN A 46 -9.90 19.47 -26.70
C ASN A 46 -9.02 18.21 -26.85
N ASN A 47 -9.52 17.06 -26.46
CA ASN A 47 -8.78 15.79 -26.65
C ASN A 47 -8.60 15.43 -28.11
N GLN A 48 -9.54 15.83 -28.99
CA GLN A 48 -9.38 15.59 -30.43
C GLN A 48 -8.26 16.45 -31.02
N GLU A 49 -8.09 17.69 -30.57
CA GLU A 49 -6.96 18.54 -30.96
C GLU A 49 -5.63 17.94 -30.49
N VAL A 50 -5.55 17.55 -29.21
CA VAL A 50 -4.37 16.86 -28.67
C VAL A 50 -4.09 15.58 -29.47
N TYR A 51 -5.10 14.74 -29.72
CA TYR A 51 -4.94 13.52 -30.52
C TYR A 51 -4.42 13.81 -31.92
N ASN A 52 -4.91 14.87 -32.58
CA ASN A 52 -4.46 15.25 -33.92
C ASN A 52 -2.99 15.65 -33.95
N SER A 53 -2.48 16.30 -32.90
CA SER A 53 -1.08 16.71 -32.76
C SER A 53 -0.10 15.58 -32.49
N LEU A 54 -0.61 14.38 -32.09
CA LEU A 54 0.23 13.20 -31.84
C LEU A 54 0.76 12.62 -33.15
N SER A 55 1.96 12.03 -33.10
CA SER A 55 2.52 11.23 -34.17
C SER A 55 1.72 9.97 -34.45
N SER A 56 1.90 9.38 -35.63
CA SER A 56 1.23 8.13 -36.01
C SER A 56 1.57 6.95 -35.07
N GLU A 57 2.77 6.93 -34.49
CA GLU A 57 3.19 5.90 -33.53
C GLU A 57 2.50 6.10 -32.18
N GLU A 58 2.45 7.32 -31.67
CA GLU A 58 1.79 7.63 -30.38
C GLU A 58 0.29 7.33 -30.44
N LYS A 59 -0.37 7.63 -31.56
CA LYS A 59 -1.80 7.38 -31.79
C LYS A 59 -2.19 5.89 -31.62
N LYS A 60 -1.26 4.96 -31.83
CA LYS A 60 -1.51 3.52 -31.63
C LYS A 60 -1.76 3.15 -30.16
N PHE A 61 -1.22 3.94 -29.25
CA PHE A 61 -1.29 3.74 -27.80
C PHE A 61 -2.35 4.62 -27.11
N VAL A 62 -3.09 5.42 -27.86
CA VAL A 62 -4.26 6.14 -27.34
C VAL A 62 -5.48 5.24 -27.35
N ILE A 63 -6.24 5.26 -26.25
CA ILE A 63 -7.47 4.50 -26.08
C ILE A 63 -8.63 5.47 -25.83
N TRP A 64 -9.66 5.35 -26.66
CA TRP A 64 -10.89 6.10 -26.42
C TRP A 64 -11.67 5.49 -25.26
N LYS A 65 -12.00 6.30 -24.26
CA LYS A 65 -12.71 5.90 -23.05
C LYS A 65 -14.02 5.18 -23.41
N ASN A 66 -14.32 4.12 -22.67
CA ASN A 66 -15.50 3.26 -22.86
C ASN A 66 -15.58 2.49 -24.18
N SER A 67 -14.51 2.41 -24.97
CA SER A 67 -14.43 1.52 -26.12
C SER A 67 -14.19 0.06 -25.69
N ILE A 68 -14.40 -0.88 -26.63
CA ILE A 68 -14.07 -2.31 -26.43
C ILE A 68 -12.58 -2.45 -26.10
N LYS A 69 -11.71 -1.75 -26.84
CA LYS A 69 -10.26 -1.74 -26.58
C LYS A 69 -9.92 -1.23 -25.18
N HIS A 70 -10.68 -0.23 -24.66
CA HIS A 70 -10.48 0.25 -23.30
C HIS A 70 -10.74 -0.85 -22.26
N PHE A 71 -11.84 -1.59 -22.44
CA PHE A 71 -12.18 -2.71 -21.58
C PHE A 71 -11.12 -3.82 -21.65
N GLU A 72 -10.68 -4.19 -22.85
CA GLU A 72 -9.63 -5.21 -23.04
C GLU A 72 -8.32 -4.82 -22.37
N VAL A 73 -7.81 -3.60 -22.62
CA VAL A 73 -6.53 -3.13 -22.09
C VAL A 73 -6.61 -2.93 -20.57
N TYR A 74 -7.75 -2.50 -20.03
CA TYR A 74 -7.97 -2.38 -18.59
C TYR A 74 -7.72 -3.72 -17.86
N PHE A 75 -8.24 -4.83 -18.39
CA PHE A 75 -8.00 -6.16 -17.80
C PHE A 75 -6.63 -6.74 -18.10
N MET A 76 -6.02 -6.33 -19.21
CA MET A 76 -4.65 -6.75 -19.58
C MET A 76 -3.57 -5.97 -18.84
N ALA A 77 -3.89 -4.82 -18.31
CA ALA A 77 -2.92 -3.95 -17.63
C ALA A 77 -2.25 -4.64 -16.44
N ASP A 78 -0.97 -4.39 -16.29
CA ASP A 78 -0.15 -4.85 -15.17
C ASP A 78 0.01 -3.77 -14.11
N MET A 79 -0.11 -2.49 -14.50
CA MET A 79 0.02 -1.33 -13.61
C MET A 79 -0.84 -0.17 -14.11
N PHE A 80 -1.40 0.60 -13.18
CA PHE A 80 -2.23 1.76 -13.44
C PHE A 80 -1.54 3.05 -13.00
N PHE A 81 -1.66 4.11 -13.82
CA PHE A 81 -1.18 5.45 -13.48
C PHE A 81 -2.33 6.45 -13.59
N VAL A 82 -2.55 7.23 -12.55
CA VAL A 82 -3.63 8.20 -12.47
C VAL A 82 -3.15 9.53 -11.91
N SER A 83 -3.81 10.63 -12.26
CA SER A 83 -3.53 11.96 -11.71
C SER A 83 -4.59 12.42 -10.72
N LEU A 84 -5.85 12.01 -10.87
CA LEU A 84 -6.95 12.43 -10.02
C LEU A 84 -7.56 11.27 -9.25
N SER A 85 -7.94 10.19 -9.92
CA SER A 85 -8.55 9.01 -9.28
C SER A 85 -8.52 7.79 -10.21
N TYR A 86 -8.87 6.61 -9.67
CA TYR A 86 -9.03 5.40 -10.48
C TYR A 86 -10.05 5.55 -11.64
N LYS A 87 -10.96 6.53 -11.55
CA LYS A 87 -11.92 6.84 -12.62
C LYS A 87 -11.26 7.37 -13.88
N ASP A 88 -10.03 7.83 -13.78
CA ASP A 88 -9.22 8.29 -14.91
C ASP A 88 -9.03 7.18 -15.96
N ILE A 89 -8.94 5.93 -15.47
CA ILE A 89 -8.64 4.74 -16.27
C ILE A 89 -9.79 3.72 -16.33
N LEU A 90 -10.89 3.93 -15.61
CA LEU A 90 -11.98 2.96 -15.52
C LEU A 90 -12.91 3.07 -16.74
N PRO A 91 -13.23 1.96 -17.45
CA PRO A 91 -14.28 1.91 -18.46
C PRO A 91 -15.67 1.87 -17.79
N ASP A 92 -16.12 3.00 -17.25
CA ASP A 92 -17.25 3.15 -16.34
C ASP A 92 -18.61 2.87 -16.98
N LYS A 93 -18.79 3.10 -18.29
CA LYS A 93 -20.01 2.73 -19.03
C LYS A 93 -20.18 1.21 -19.16
N ILE A 94 -19.09 0.47 -19.19
CA ILE A 94 -19.09 -0.99 -19.35
C ILE A 94 -19.16 -1.68 -17.97
N LEU A 95 -18.40 -1.17 -16.99
CA LEU A 95 -18.26 -1.80 -15.68
C LEU A 95 -19.10 -1.15 -14.57
N GLY A 96 -19.62 0.07 -14.82
CA GLY A 96 -20.31 0.87 -13.81
C GLY A 96 -19.36 1.74 -12.97
N LYS A 97 -19.91 2.70 -12.23
CA LYS A 97 -19.13 3.77 -11.59
C LYS A 97 -18.57 3.44 -10.18
N SER A 98 -19.00 2.35 -9.56
CA SER A 98 -18.72 2.06 -8.13
C SER A 98 -17.93 0.77 -7.92
N LEU A 99 -16.83 0.56 -8.68
CA LEU A 99 -16.17 -0.73 -8.72
C LEU A 99 -14.73 -0.68 -8.20
N ASN A 100 -14.51 -0.11 -7.00
CA ASN A 100 -13.21 -0.17 -6.31
C ASN A 100 -12.66 -1.61 -6.20
N PHE A 101 -13.54 -2.61 -6.12
CA PHE A 101 -13.15 -4.02 -6.06
C PHE A 101 -12.56 -4.58 -7.39
N LEU A 102 -12.67 -3.86 -8.49
CA LEU A 102 -12.03 -4.22 -9.77
C LEU A 102 -10.63 -3.64 -9.91
N ILE A 103 -10.19 -2.80 -8.98
CA ILE A 103 -8.81 -2.35 -8.93
C ILE A 103 -8.01 -3.45 -8.26
N THR A 104 -7.58 -4.40 -9.06
CA THR A 104 -6.77 -5.55 -8.63
C THR A 104 -5.30 -5.41 -9.04
N LYS A 105 -4.93 -4.26 -9.61
CA LYS A 105 -3.58 -3.98 -10.10
C LYS A 105 -2.94 -2.87 -9.30
N PRO A 106 -1.61 -2.84 -9.20
CA PRO A 106 -0.90 -1.76 -8.53
C PRO A 106 -1.25 -0.42 -9.15
N LEU A 107 -1.61 0.55 -8.30
CA LEU A 107 -1.96 1.91 -8.71
C LEU A 107 -0.84 2.86 -8.30
N ILE A 108 -0.36 3.65 -9.26
CA ILE A 108 0.55 4.76 -9.06
C ILE A 108 -0.23 6.07 -9.22
N TYR A 109 -0.21 6.89 -8.19
CA TYR A 109 -0.91 8.16 -8.15
C TYR A 109 0.09 9.28 -8.39
N LEU A 110 0.07 9.86 -9.60
CA LEU A 110 1.02 10.90 -10.05
C LEU A 110 0.66 12.31 -9.58
N GLN A 111 -0.50 12.50 -8.93
CA GLN A 111 -1.04 13.81 -8.56
C GLN A 111 -1.38 14.70 -9.76
N HIS A 112 -2.24 15.67 -9.53
CA HIS A 112 -2.53 16.74 -10.50
C HIS A 112 -1.83 18.06 -10.16
N GLY A 113 -1.20 18.17 -8.98
CA GLY A 113 -0.48 19.34 -8.51
C GLY A 113 0.40 19.04 -7.32
N THR A 114 1.31 19.95 -6.99
CA THR A 114 2.14 19.86 -5.79
C THR A 114 1.29 20.17 -4.55
N LEU A 115 1.24 19.23 -3.61
CA LEU A 115 0.49 19.37 -2.37
C LEU A 115 1.33 20.14 -1.33
N GLY A 116 0.69 21.02 -0.57
CA GLY A 116 1.40 21.79 0.46
C GLY A 116 0.51 22.72 1.29
N ILE A 117 -0.72 22.98 0.83
CA ILE A 117 -1.70 23.76 1.58
C ILE A 117 -2.89 22.88 1.93
N LYS A 118 -3.71 22.53 0.94
CA LYS A 118 -4.93 21.78 1.12
C LYS A 118 -4.65 20.28 1.32
N ALA A 119 -5.23 19.68 2.35
CA ALA A 119 -5.18 18.25 2.58
C ALA A 119 -6.07 17.48 1.59
N ILE A 120 -5.66 16.25 1.29
CA ILE A 120 -6.42 15.33 0.43
C ILE A 120 -7.09 14.24 1.26
N GLY A 121 -8.22 13.71 0.75
CA GLY A 121 -8.96 12.64 1.42
C GLY A 121 -8.43 11.22 1.19
N TYR A 122 -7.36 11.04 0.44
CA TYR A 122 -6.81 9.70 0.19
C TYR A 122 -5.94 9.24 1.36
N LYS A 123 -6.09 7.96 1.72
CA LYS A 123 -5.29 7.29 2.76
C LYS A 123 -4.48 6.14 2.17
N GLY A 124 -3.50 5.65 2.91
CA GLY A 124 -2.62 4.56 2.48
C GLY A 124 -3.35 3.27 2.10
N ASP A 125 -4.52 3.02 2.67
CA ASP A 125 -5.40 1.87 2.36
C ASP A 125 -6.37 2.11 1.20
N ALA A 126 -6.27 3.24 0.51
CA ALA A 126 -7.15 3.56 -0.61
C ALA A 126 -7.14 2.47 -1.70
N TYR A 127 -8.27 2.35 -2.41
CA TYR A 127 -8.45 1.41 -3.51
C TYR A 127 -8.20 -0.07 -3.12
N ASN A 128 -8.76 -0.49 -1.98
CA ASN A 128 -8.56 -1.85 -1.43
C ASN A 128 -7.09 -2.19 -1.23
N ASN A 129 -6.31 -1.29 -0.67
CA ASN A 129 -4.86 -1.39 -0.47
C ASN A 129 -4.01 -1.48 -1.75
N ASN A 130 -4.57 -1.25 -2.93
CA ASN A 130 -3.83 -1.27 -4.19
C ASN A 130 -3.13 0.06 -4.53
N MET A 131 -3.16 1.07 -3.63
CA MET A 131 -2.32 2.27 -3.75
C MET A 131 -0.87 1.85 -3.55
N PHE A 132 -0.20 1.51 -4.66
CA PHE A 132 1.17 1.00 -4.62
C PHE A 132 2.19 2.12 -4.39
N ARG A 133 2.05 3.23 -5.16
CA ARG A 133 2.87 4.42 -4.97
C ARG A 133 2.03 5.69 -5.04
N PHE A 134 2.30 6.58 -4.11
CA PHE A 134 1.78 7.94 -4.08
C PHE A 134 2.96 8.89 -4.34
N VAL A 135 2.96 9.52 -5.51
CA VAL A 135 4.01 10.45 -5.89
C VAL A 135 3.74 11.82 -5.27
N TYR A 136 4.73 12.40 -4.61
CA TYR A 136 4.65 13.74 -4.03
C TYR A 136 5.84 14.58 -4.49
N TYR A 137 5.65 15.90 -4.54
CA TYR A 137 6.63 16.84 -5.12
C TYR A 137 7.09 17.92 -4.13
N ASN A 138 6.45 18.02 -2.98
CA ASN A 138 6.86 18.87 -1.88
C ASN A 138 7.79 18.09 -0.95
N LYS A 139 9.06 18.50 -0.83
CA LYS A 139 10.09 17.77 -0.07
C LYS A 139 9.78 17.61 1.42
N ASN A 140 8.96 18.51 1.99
CA ASN A 140 8.69 18.58 3.44
C ASN A 140 7.41 17.85 3.88
N ILE A 141 6.64 17.24 2.95
CA ILE A 141 5.29 16.74 3.25
C ILE A 141 5.24 15.26 3.65
N LYS A 142 6.36 14.55 3.54
CA LYS A 142 6.40 13.09 3.71
C LYS A 142 5.85 12.63 5.08
N ASP A 143 6.33 13.24 6.15
CA ASP A 143 5.94 12.86 7.52
C ASP A 143 4.46 13.20 7.78
N THR A 144 4.00 14.34 7.30
CA THR A 144 2.58 14.70 7.34
C THR A 144 1.68 13.66 6.65
N PHE A 145 2.10 13.12 5.51
CA PHE A 145 1.34 12.03 4.85
C PHE A 145 1.31 10.74 5.66
N LYS A 146 2.40 10.41 6.35
CA LYS A 146 2.44 9.24 7.24
C LYS A 146 1.45 9.41 8.39
N GLU A 147 1.47 10.55 9.05
CA GLU A 147 0.65 10.83 10.23
C GLU A 147 -0.82 11.05 9.88
N THR A 148 -1.10 11.96 8.96
CA THR A 148 -2.48 12.38 8.63
C THR A 148 -3.20 11.39 7.72
N ASN A 149 -2.49 10.84 6.72
CA ASN A 149 -3.06 10.01 5.67
C ASN A 149 -2.74 8.51 5.84
N ASN A 150 -2.05 8.12 6.91
CA ASN A 150 -1.69 6.73 7.21
C ASN A 150 -0.97 6.02 6.05
N PHE A 151 -0.11 6.72 5.33
CA PHE A 151 0.76 6.11 4.33
C PHE A 151 1.92 5.39 4.99
N ARG A 152 2.37 4.30 4.38
CA ARG A 152 3.64 3.65 4.70
C ARG A 152 4.78 4.29 3.91
N ASP A 153 5.99 4.31 4.47
CA ASP A 153 7.17 4.89 3.81
C ASP A 153 7.36 4.37 2.38
N TYR A 154 7.21 3.07 2.20
CA TYR A 154 7.37 2.44 0.89
C TYR A 154 6.27 2.80 -0.13
N GLN A 155 5.13 3.37 0.31
CA GLN A 155 4.10 3.88 -0.61
C GLN A 155 4.42 5.28 -1.12
N LEU A 156 5.32 6.02 -0.47
CA LEU A 156 5.62 7.41 -0.77
C LEU A 156 6.82 7.52 -1.71
N TYR A 157 6.64 8.14 -2.87
CA TYR A 157 7.69 8.38 -3.85
C TYR A 157 7.92 9.88 -4.07
N TYR A 158 9.16 10.35 -3.84
CA TYR A 158 9.51 11.74 -4.10
C TYR A 158 9.83 11.97 -5.57
N GLY A 159 8.96 12.66 -6.27
CA GLY A 159 9.00 12.91 -7.72
C GLY A 159 9.87 14.08 -8.15
N ILE A 160 10.60 14.76 -7.27
CA ILE A 160 11.39 15.99 -7.48
C ILE A 160 10.56 17.07 -8.21
N TYR A 161 10.18 16.81 -9.46
CA TYR A 161 9.35 17.69 -10.29
C TYR A 161 8.17 16.94 -10.91
N PRO A 162 6.97 17.56 -11.00
CA PRO A 162 5.83 17.03 -11.74
C PRO A 162 6.13 16.80 -13.22
N PRO A 163 5.67 15.71 -13.85
CA PRO A 163 5.90 15.45 -15.28
C PRO A 163 5.52 16.60 -16.22
N ARG A 164 4.45 17.32 -15.92
CA ARG A 164 3.99 18.48 -16.73
C ARG A 164 4.97 19.66 -16.75
N TYR A 165 5.96 19.68 -15.85
CA TYR A 165 6.93 20.77 -15.81
C TYR A 165 7.85 20.80 -17.02
N THR A 166 8.04 19.68 -17.72
CA THR A 166 8.75 19.67 -19.01
C THR A 166 8.12 20.67 -19.98
N GLU A 167 6.80 20.65 -20.10
CA GLU A 167 6.08 21.57 -20.97
C GLU A 167 5.97 22.98 -20.39
N LEU A 168 5.71 23.11 -19.09
CA LEU A 168 5.61 24.41 -18.42
C LEU A 168 6.91 25.22 -18.57
N VAL A 169 8.06 24.62 -18.31
CA VAL A 169 9.37 25.29 -18.41
C VAL A 169 9.71 25.62 -19.85
N LYS A 170 9.42 24.72 -20.81
CA LYS A 170 9.61 24.98 -22.23
C LYS A 170 8.83 26.20 -22.68
N ARG A 171 7.53 26.27 -22.39
CA ARG A 171 6.68 27.42 -22.73
C ARG A 171 7.15 28.71 -22.03
N HIS A 172 7.62 28.63 -20.79
CA HIS A 172 8.17 29.77 -20.08
C HIS A 172 9.33 30.41 -20.84
N PHE A 173 10.27 29.62 -21.34
CA PHE A 173 11.40 30.18 -22.14
C PHE A 173 10.96 30.66 -23.52
N GLU A 174 9.98 30.06 -24.16
CA GLU A 174 9.38 30.53 -25.40
C GLU A 174 8.75 31.91 -25.22
N TYR A 175 7.97 32.12 -24.16
CA TYR A 175 7.34 33.43 -23.85
C TYR A 175 8.33 34.46 -23.37
N ALA A 176 9.42 34.10 -22.70
CA ALA A 176 10.45 35.06 -22.27
C ALA A 176 11.09 35.78 -23.46
N ASN A 177 11.16 35.16 -24.63
CA ASN A 177 11.68 35.72 -25.86
C ASN A 177 10.69 36.66 -26.58
N THR A 178 9.41 36.70 -26.17
CA THR A 178 8.34 37.49 -26.80
C THR A 178 7.80 38.60 -25.90
N LYS A 179 8.58 39.04 -24.92
CA LYS A 179 8.14 39.97 -23.87
C LYS A 179 7.78 41.33 -24.46
N GLY A 180 6.52 41.77 -24.28
CA GLY A 180 6.03 43.09 -24.63
C GLY A 180 6.27 44.14 -23.54
N GLU A 181 5.80 45.37 -23.76
CA GLU A 181 5.76 46.42 -22.73
C GLU A 181 4.68 46.09 -21.68
N GLY A 182 4.95 46.41 -20.40
CA GLY A 182 4.04 46.20 -19.28
C GLY A 182 4.11 44.82 -18.69
N LYS A 183 3.63 44.68 -17.46
CA LYS A 183 3.58 43.42 -16.71
C LYS A 183 2.25 42.70 -16.92
N LYS A 184 2.31 41.36 -16.86
CA LYS A 184 1.14 40.48 -16.96
C LYS A 184 0.88 39.85 -15.60
N PHE A 185 -0.23 40.20 -14.98
CA PHE A 185 -0.68 39.67 -13.72
C PHE A 185 -1.73 38.57 -13.95
N LEU A 186 -1.57 37.43 -13.29
CA LEU A 186 -2.52 36.33 -13.30
C LEU A 186 -3.11 36.15 -11.90
N TRP A 187 -4.42 36.26 -11.75
CA TRP A 187 -5.11 35.90 -10.53
C TRP A 187 -5.81 34.57 -10.70
N PHE A 188 -5.42 33.57 -9.90
CA PHE A 188 -5.92 32.19 -9.97
C PHE A 188 -6.56 31.78 -8.64
N PRO A 189 -7.84 32.17 -8.36
CA PRO A 189 -8.52 31.85 -7.12
C PRO A 189 -9.03 30.40 -7.11
N THR A 190 -8.93 29.74 -5.96
CA THR A 190 -9.52 28.40 -5.75
C THR A 190 -11.05 28.51 -5.64
N TRP A 191 -11.76 27.50 -6.16
CA TRP A 191 -13.22 27.36 -5.99
C TRP A 191 -13.59 27.13 -4.52
N ARG A 192 -14.73 27.76 -4.10
CA ARG A 192 -15.31 27.57 -2.76
C ARG A 192 -16.57 26.71 -2.84
N GLU A 193 -16.58 25.57 -2.13
CA GLU A 193 -17.75 24.68 -2.07
C GLU A 193 -18.93 25.29 -1.31
N TYR A 194 -18.67 26.29 -0.44
CA TYR A 194 -19.68 27.00 0.32
C TYR A 194 -20.34 28.18 -0.42
N PHE A 195 -20.04 28.40 -1.71
CA PHE A 195 -20.79 29.34 -2.53
C PHE A 195 -22.24 28.87 -2.68
N GLY A 196 -23.11 29.32 -1.76
CA GLY A 196 -24.54 29.07 -1.81
C GLY A 196 -25.27 29.99 -2.78
N ASP A 197 -26.61 29.95 -2.73
CA ASP A 197 -27.48 30.77 -3.60
C ASP A 197 -27.25 32.28 -3.39
N ASN A 198 -26.82 32.69 -2.19
CA ASN A 198 -26.54 34.10 -1.88
C ASN A 198 -25.05 34.44 -2.01
N TYR A 199 -24.44 34.10 -3.13
CA TYR A 199 -23.01 34.34 -3.41
C TYR A 199 -22.58 35.81 -3.32
N LYS A 200 -23.53 36.78 -3.41
CA LYS A 200 -23.24 38.22 -3.31
C LYS A 200 -22.79 38.67 -1.92
N THR A 201 -22.94 37.83 -0.91
CA THR A 201 -22.42 38.08 0.44
C THR A 201 -21.12 37.32 0.75
N ASP A 202 -20.64 36.55 -0.21
CA ASP A 202 -19.41 35.79 -0.06
C ASP A 202 -18.17 36.70 0.05
N ILE A 203 -17.35 36.44 1.04
CA ILE A 203 -16.18 37.27 1.37
C ILE A 203 -15.20 37.34 0.18
N LEU A 204 -14.88 36.21 -0.46
CA LEU A 204 -13.94 36.20 -1.59
C LEU A 204 -14.50 37.02 -2.76
N LEU A 205 -15.76 36.81 -3.16
CA LEU A 205 -16.37 37.54 -4.27
C LEU A 205 -16.48 39.04 -4.00
N LEU A 206 -16.81 39.42 -2.76
CA LEU A 206 -16.84 40.83 -2.34
C LEU A 206 -15.43 41.47 -2.42
N GLN A 207 -14.40 40.77 -1.98
CA GLN A 207 -13.03 41.27 -2.05
C GLN A 207 -12.53 41.32 -3.51
N MET A 208 -12.86 40.31 -4.32
CA MET A 208 -12.57 40.32 -5.76
C MET A 208 -13.20 41.55 -6.44
N LYS A 209 -14.49 41.82 -6.18
CA LYS A 209 -15.21 42.98 -6.71
C LYS A 209 -14.55 44.28 -6.30
N LYS A 210 -14.04 44.42 -5.06
CA LYS A 210 -13.29 45.61 -4.62
C LYS A 210 -11.97 45.78 -5.37
N VAL A 211 -11.22 44.72 -5.60
CA VAL A 211 -9.95 44.79 -6.36
C VAL A 211 -10.21 45.17 -7.81
N LEU A 212 -11.15 44.45 -8.48
CA LEU A 212 -11.44 44.67 -9.91
C LEU A 212 -12.08 46.04 -10.19
N GLY A 213 -12.78 46.62 -9.20
CA GLY A 213 -13.37 47.96 -9.30
C GLY A 213 -12.50 49.10 -8.79
N ASN A 214 -11.24 48.87 -8.44
CA ASN A 214 -10.37 49.88 -7.87
C ASN A 214 -9.79 50.80 -8.94
N HIS A 215 -9.92 52.12 -8.76
CA HIS A 215 -9.45 53.14 -9.73
C HIS A 215 -7.93 53.23 -9.78
N GLU A 216 -7.23 53.16 -8.65
CA GLU A 216 -5.77 53.24 -8.56
C GLU A 216 -5.11 52.05 -9.31
N LEU A 217 -5.65 50.84 -9.16
CA LEU A 217 -5.21 49.69 -9.94
C LEU A 217 -5.47 49.88 -11.44
N ALA A 218 -6.64 50.36 -11.83
CA ALA A 218 -6.95 50.63 -13.23
C ALA A 218 -6.02 51.65 -13.87
N GLU A 219 -5.78 52.77 -13.19
CA GLU A 219 -4.84 53.82 -13.65
C GLU A 219 -3.41 53.27 -13.76
N TYR A 220 -2.97 52.45 -12.81
CA TYR A 220 -1.66 51.79 -12.87
C TYR A 220 -1.54 50.89 -14.11
N LEU A 221 -2.54 50.03 -14.36
CA LEU A 221 -2.52 49.11 -15.49
C LEU A 221 -2.52 49.86 -16.83
N ASP A 222 -3.32 50.93 -16.94
CA ASP A 222 -3.37 51.75 -18.17
C ASP A 222 -2.07 52.51 -18.40
N LYS A 223 -1.51 53.12 -17.35
CA LYS A 223 -0.26 53.91 -17.42
C LYS A 223 0.97 53.03 -17.74
N THR A 224 1.02 51.82 -17.24
CA THR A 224 2.15 50.89 -17.44
C THR A 224 1.96 49.93 -18.61
N SER A 225 0.85 50.02 -19.32
CA SER A 225 0.45 49.05 -20.36
C SER A 225 0.39 47.59 -19.84
N SER A 226 0.20 47.43 -18.53
CA SER A 226 0.12 46.12 -17.87
C SER A 226 -1.25 45.50 -18.02
N THR A 227 -1.34 44.15 -17.92
CA THR A 227 -2.61 43.40 -18.02
C THR A 227 -2.87 42.60 -16.77
N PHE A 228 -4.16 42.40 -16.46
CA PHE A 228 -4.59 41.67 -15.28
C PHE A 228 -5.60 40.61 -15.68
N THR A 229 -5.21 39.32 -15.70
CA THR A 229 -6.07 38.22 -16.08
C THR A 229 -6.55 37.51 -14.82
N VAL A 230 -7.88 37.36 -14.65
CA VAL A 230 -8.50 36.52 -13.60
C VAL A 230 -8.94 35.23 -14.23
N CYS A 231 -8.27 34.13 -13.89
CA CYS A 231 -8.60 32.80 -14.37
C CYS A 231 -9.51 32.09 -13.36
N LEU A 232 -10.80 32.09 -13.66
CA LEU A 232 -11.85 31.54 -12.79
C LEU A 232 -12.00 30.04 -12.96
N HIS A 233 -12.11 29.32 -11.84
CA HIS A 233 -12.34 27.89 -11.85
C HIS A 233 -13.60 27.49 -12.63
N GLN A 234 -13.60 26.29 -13.22
CA GLN A 234 -14.73 25.78 -14.07
C GLN A 234 -16.11 25.74 -13.40
N PHE A 235 -16.18 25.88 -12.09
CA PHE A 235 -17.45 25.89 -11.34
C PHE A 235 -17.99 27.30 -11.05
N PHE A 236 -17.32 28.38 -11.52
CA PHE A 236 -17.93 29.68 -11.54
C PHE A 236 -18.98 29.71 -12.67
N ASP A 237 -20.24 30.00 -12.31
CA ASP A 237 -21.32 30.17 -13.25
C ASP A 237 -21.35 31.58 -13.89
N GLU A 238 -22.16 31.75 -14.92
CA GLU A 238 -22.24 32.99 -15.67
C GLU A 238 -22.75 34.17 -14.79
N ASP A 239 -23.59 33.93 -13.80
CA ASP A 239 -24.11 34.96 -12.89
C ASP A 239 -23.01 35.52 -12.00
N LYS A 240 -22.12 34.66 -11.45
CA LYS A 240 -20.97 35.10 -10.67
C LYS A 240 -19.96 35.87 -11.52
N ILE A 241 -19.74 35.42 -12.76
CA ILE A 241 -18.86 36.10 -13.71
C ILE A 241 -19.44 37.48 -14.06
N ALA A 242 -20.72 37.58 -14.37
CA ALA A 242 -21.41 38.84 -14.65
C ALA A 242 -21.29 39.81 -13.46
N TYR A 243 -21.57 39.31 -12.25
CA TYR A 243 -21.43 40.07 -11.00
C TYR A 243 -19.99 40.66 -10.79
N LEU A 244 -18.96 39.93 -11.13
CA LEU A 244 -17.58 40.44 -11.06
C LEU A 244 -17.28 41.46 -12.16
N LYS A 245 -17.81 41.28 -13.37
CA LYS A 245 -17.62 42.17 -14.50
C LYS A 245 -18.23 43.59 -14.33
N GLU A 246 -19.32 43.70 -13.58
CA GLU A 246 -20.07 44.97 -13.37
C GLU A 246 -19.15 46.13 -12.90
N ASN A 247 -18.11 45.84 -12.14
CA ASN A 247 -17.25 46.85 -11.52
C ASN A 247 -15.89 47.02 -12.17
N VAL A 248 -15.57 46.25 -13.23
CA VAL A 248 -14.28 46.38 -13.96
C VAL A 248 -14.16 47.76 -14.57
N LYS A 249 -13.00 48.44 -14.35
CA LYS A 249 -12.79 49.86 -14.68
C LYS A 249 -11.89 50.09 -15.91
N THR A 250 -11.23 49.05 -16.41
CA THR A 250 -10.33 49.12 -17.56
C THR A 250 -10.41 47.88 -18.41
N ASP A 251 -10.19 47.95 -19.71
CA ASP A 251 -10.10 46.82 -20.63
C ASP A 251 -8.82 45.98 -20.44
N LYS A 252 -7.88 46.48 -19.65
CA LYS A 252 -6.68 45.73 -19.22
C LYS A 252 -6.99 44.59 -18.27
N ILE A 253 -8.19 44.57 -17.64
CA ILE A 253 -8.64 43.50 -16.75
C ILE A 253 -9.52 42.52 -17.53
N LYS A 254 -9.10 41.25 -17.58
CA LYS A 254 -9.82 40.19 -18.31
C LYS A 254 -10.23 39.07 -17.34
N LEU A 255 -11.50 38.64 -17.41
CA LEU A 255 -11.99 37.48 -16.71
C LEU A 255 -12.11 36.32 -17.72
N VAL A 256 -11.34 35.27 -17.51
CA VAL A 256 -11.35 34.06 -18.34
C VAL A 256 -11.77 32.86 -17.51
N HIS A 257 -12.37 31.89 -18.17
CA HIS A 257 -12.79 30.66 -17.53
C HIS A 257 -11.73 29.56 -17.74
N ALA A 258 -11.29 28.89 -16.68
CA ALA A 258 -10.21 27.90 -16.75
C ALA A 258 -10.46 26.74 -17.75
N LYS A 259 -11.74 26.46 -18.08
CA LYS A 259 -12.09 25.49 -19.13
C LYS A 259 -11.79 25.95 -20.56
N ASN A 260 -11.61 27.28 -20.77
CA ASN A 260 -11.45 27.90 -22.07
C ASN A 260 -9.99 28.32 -22.35
N VAL A 261 -9.06 28.08 -21.41
CA VAL A 261 -7.64 28.44 -21.51
C VAL A 261 -6.76 27.25 -21.17
N ASP A 262 -5.56 27.22 -21.74
CA ASP A 262 -4.53 26.29 -21.28
C ASP A 262 -3.84 26.89 -20.04
N VAL A 263 -4.01 26.24 -18.89
CA VAL A 263 -3.45 26.69 -17.61
C VAL A 263 -1.92 26.78 -17.66
N LEU A 264 -1.24 25.89 -18.40
CA LEU A 264 0.21 25.95 -18.55
C LEU A 264 0.67 27.20 -19.34
N ASP A 265 -0.11 27.61 -20.35
CA ASP A 265 0.16 28.86 -21.08
C ASP A 265 -0.05 30.09 -20.21
N GLU A 266 -1.13 30.11 -19.41
CA GLU A 266 -1.35 31.22 -18.48
C GLU A 266 -0.23 31.31 -17.44
N LEU A 267 0.22 30.20 -16.87
CA LEU A 267 1.33 30.20 -15.91
C LEU A 267 2.67 30.61 -16.58
N ALA A 268 2.92 30.12 -17.78
CA ALA A 268 4.16 30.40 -18.52
C ALA A 268 4.24 31.85 -18.98
N SER A 269 3.14 32.44 -19.47
CA SER A 269 3.11 33.73 -20.14
C SER A 269 2.96 34.93 -19.20
N ASN A 270 2.51 34.76 -17.97
CA ASN A 270 2.31 35.81 -16.98
C ASN A 270 3.57 36.05 -16.11
N ASP A 271 3.73 37.25 -15.57
CA ASP A 271 4.93 37.69 -14.81
C ASP A 271 4.73 37.56 -13.30
N VAL A 272 3.52 37.74 -12.80
CA VAL A 272 3.18 37.71 -11.37
C VAL A 272 1.89 36.90 -11.15
N LEU A 273 1.91 35.98 -10.20
CA LEU A 273 0.73 35.18 -9.81
C LEU A 273 0.13 35.73 -8.53
N ILE A 274 -1.19 35.92 -8.50
CA ILE A 274 -2.00 36.06 -7.29
C ILE A 274 -2.79 34.77 -7.13
N THR A 275 -2.66 34.11 -5.99
CA THR A 275 -3.39 32.85 -5.72
C THR A 275 -3.72 32.73 -4.23
N ASP A 276 -4.46 31.70 -3.85
CA ASP A 276 -4.88 31.48 -2.45
C ASP A 276 -4.45 30.10 -1.92
N TYR A 277 -5.26 29.04 -2.13
CA TYR A 277 -5.01 27.68 -1.66
C TYR A 277 -4.60 26.73 -2.78
N SER A 278 -4.32 27.26 -3.96
CA SER A 278 -4.06 26.47 -5.15
C SER A 278 -2.60 25.99 -5.23
N SER A 279 -2.43 24.76 -5.73
CA SER A 279 -1.11 24.20 -6.04
C SER A 279 -0.34 24.93 -7.14
N VAL A 280 -0.99 25.78 -7.94
CA VAL A 280 -0.33 26.56 -9.00
C VAL A 280 0.73 27.54 -8.46
N GLY A 281 0.66 27.89 -7.16
CA GLY A 281 1.72 28.66 -6.50
C GLY A 281 3.08 27.96 -6.54
N PHE A 282 3.11 26.64 -6.40
CA PHE A 282 4.34 25.85 -6.56
C PHE A 282 4.82 25.82 -8.00
N ASP A 283 3.90 25.65 -8.96
CA ASP A 283 4.22 25.66 -10.39
C ASP A 283 4.88 26.98 -10.81
N PHE A 284 4.30 28.08 -10.35
CA PHE A 284 4.79 29.43 -10.67
C PHE A 284 6.12 29.75 -9.98
N THR A 285 6.28 29.37 -8.72
CA THR A 285 7.53 29.52 -7.97
C THR A 285 8.67 28.70 -8.61
N THR A 286 8.37 27.55 -9.22
CA THR A 286 9.34 26.76 -9.99
C THR A 286 9.90 27.54 -11.18
N LEU A 287 9.11 28.44 -11.80
CA LEU A 287 9.56 29.32 -12.86
C LEU A 287 10.39 30.53 -12.37
N ASN A 288 10.69 30.59 -11.07
CA ASN A 288 11.38 31.70 -10.40
C ASN A 288 10.66 33.05 -10.57
N LYS A 289 9.32 33.02 -10.56
CA LYS A 289 8.44 34.17 -10.70
C LYS A 289 7.77 34.55 -9.37
N PRO A 290 7.41 35.83 -9.15
CA PRO A 290 6.72 36.28 -7.95
C PRO A 290 5.36 35.68 -7.75
N VAL A 291 5.03 35.32 -6.50
CA VAL A 291 3.71 34.82 -6.09
C VAL A 291 3.19 35.62 -4.91
N ILE A 292 2.01 36.19 -5.05
CA ILE A 292 1.27 36.86 -3.99
C ILE A 292 0.21 35.85 -3.47
N LEU A 293 0.35 35.46 -2.21
CA LEU A 293 -0.62 34.61 -1.53
C LEU A 293 -1.72 35.50 -0.93
N TYR A 294 -2.92 35.49 -1.55
CA TYR A 294 -4.04 36.35 -1.14
C TYR A 294 -5.20 35.53 -0.59
N GLN A 295 -5.42 35.62 0.72
CA GLN A 295 -6.37 34.80 1.49
C GLN A 295 -7.31 35.65 2.33
N PRO A 296 -8.32 36.32 1.73
CA PRO A 296 -9.23 37.21 2.46
C PRO A 296 -10.25 36.47 3.32
N ASP A 297 -10.44 35.19 3.10
CA ASP A 297 -11.45 34.33 3.73
C ASP A 297 -10.84 33.13 4.48
N LEU A 298 -9.59 33.27 4.97
CA LEU A 298 -8.85 32.16 5.58
C LEU A 298 -9.64 31.45 6.70
N GLU A 299 -10.26 32.20 7.59
CA GLU A 299 -11.01 31.61 8.73
C GLU A 299 -12.22 30.80 8.26
N THR A 300 -13.02 31.32 7.35
CA THR A 300 -14.17 30.61 6.77
C THR A 300 -13.72 29.38 5.95
N TYR A 301 -12.59 29.50 5.24
CA TYR A 301 -12.05 28.37 4.49
C TYR A 301 -11.65 27.19 5.37
N LEU A 302 -11.15 27.47 6.58
CA LEU A 302 -10.70 26.46 7.54
C LEU A 302 -11.85 25.70 8.21
N GLU A 303 -13.04 26.26 8.31
CA GLU A 303 -14.19 25.59 8.93
C GLU A 303 -14.59 24.25 8.25
N GLY A 304 -14.19 24.04 7.01
CA GLY A 304 -14.58 22.84 6.23
C GLY A 304 -13.43 22.01 5.70
N ARG A 305 -12.14 22.30 6.04
CA ARG A 305 -11.01 21.67 5.37
C ARG A 305 -9.76 21.54 6.22
N ASP A 306 -9.14 20.37 6.15
CA ASP A 306 -7.82 20.13 6.73
C ASP A 306 -6.70 20.69 5.84
N LEU A 307 -5.60 21.08 6.46
CA LEU A 307 -4.41 21.63 5.83
C LEU A 307 -3.18 20.74 6.07
N TYR A 308 -2.19 20.87 5.18
CA TYR A 308 -0.85 20.28 5.32
C TYR A 308 0.19 21.28 5.84
N CYS A 309 -0.22 22.45 6.27
CA CYS A 309 0.62 23.49 6.84
C CYS A 309 -0.11 24.13 8.02
N THR A 310 0.63 24.86 8.83
CA THR A 310 0.04 25.55 9.99
C THR A 310 -0.67 26.85 9.55
N ILE A 311 -1.66 27.26 10.33
CA ILE A 311 -2.35 28.55 10.13
C ILE A 311 -1.36 29.72 10.28
N ALA A 312 -0.36 29.59 11.17
CA ALA A 312 0.65 30.61 11.41
C ALA A 312 1.50 30.82 10.14
N GLU A 313 1.98 29.76 9.48
CA GLU A 313 2.72 29.85 8.22
C GLU A 313 1.91 30.54 7.11
N LEU A 314 0.60 30.25 7.01
CA LEU A 314 -0.26 30.89 6.01
C LEU A 314 -0.47 32.37 6.32
N LYS A 315 -0.73 32.74 7.58
CA LYS A 315 -0.92 34.14 7.99
C LYS A 315 0.33 34.99 7.79
N GLU A 316 1.50 34.41 8.02
CA GLU A 316 2.79 35.09 7.79
C GLU A 316 3.06 35.31 6.28
N ALA A 317 2.73 34.32 5.46
CA ALA A 317 3.03 34.34 4.03
C ALA A 317 1.97 35.06 3.18
N SER A 318 0.80 35.38 3.71
CA SER A 318 -0.35 35.85 2.94
C SER A 318 -0.80 37.28 3.22
N ILE A 319 -1.47 37.86 2.23
CA ILE A 319 -2.22 39.10 2.30
C ILE A 319 -3.72 38.78 2.50
N SER A 320 -4.38 39.43 3.47
CA SER A 320 -5.81 39.21 3.74
C SER A 320 -6.72 40.38 3.29
N LYS A 321 -6.16 41.58 3.07
CA LYS A 321 -6.95 42.78 2.75
C LYS A 321 -6.80 43.18 1.29
N SER A 322 -7.90 43.49 0.58
CA SER A 322 -7.87 43.97 -0.81
C SER A 322 -7.07 45.25 -0.99
N ARG A 323 -7.11 46.16 -0.01
CA ARG A 323 -6.30 47.39 -0.07
C ARG A 323 -4.81 47.10 -0.09
N GLN A 324 -4.34 46.22 0.77
CA GLN A 324 -2.95 45.79 0.84
C GLN A 324 -2.51 45.10 -0.46
N LEU A 325 -3.39 44.27 -1.06
CA LEU A 325 -3.10 43.64 -2.36
C LEU A 325 -2.93 44.69 -3.44
N ILE A 326 -3.82 45.70 -3.51
CA ILE A 326 -3.72 46.79 -4.50
C ILE A 326 -2.41 47.58 -4.30
N GLU A 327 -2.11 48.00 -3.09
CA GLU A 327 -0.86 48.66 -2.75
C GLU A 327 0.38 47.86 -3.16
N THR A 328 0.36 46.53 -2.91
CA THR A 328 1.43 45.62 -3.33
C THR A 328 1.62 45.57 -4.84
N LEU A 329 0.52 45.55 -5.60
CA LEU A 329 0.55 45.51 -7.07
C LEU A 329 1.02 46.82 -7.64
N VAL A 330 0.46 47.97 -7.22
CA VAL A 330 0.76 49.30 -7.75
C VAL A 330 2.18 49.74 -7.41
N ASN A 331 2.65 49.43 -6.20
CA ASN A 331 4.02 49.77 -5.76
C ASN A 331 5.05 48.68 -6.11
N GLU A 332 4.64 47.62 -6.79
CA GLU A 332 5.49 46.50 -7.22
C GLU A 332 6.32 45.86 -6.06
N THR A 333 5.74 45.82 -4.87
CA THR A 333 6.38 45.26 -3.64
C THR A 333 6.12 43.76 -3.46
N TYR A 334 6.27 42.99 -4.52
CA TYR A 334 6.08 41.55 -4.55
C TYR A 334 7.35 40.81 -4.94
N GLY A 335 7.49 39.60 -4.51
CA GLY A 335 8.63 38.71 -4.76
C GLY A 335 8.28 37.23 -4.78
N ILE A 336 9.30 36.41 -4.80
CA ILE A 336 9.15 34.98 -4.64
C ILE A 336 8.68 34.72 -3.22
N ASN A 337 7.56 34.02 -3.09
CA ASN A 337 6.98 33.72 -1.78
C ASN A 337 7.71 32.57 -1.10
N ASP A 338 8.25 32.80 0.09
CA ASP A 338 9.07 31.84 0.83
C ASP A 338 8.27 30.59 1.26
N PHE A 339 6.97 30.71 1.47
CA PHE A 339 6.11 29.57 1.76
C PHE A 339 6.19 28.51 0.66
N PHE A 340 6.11 28.89 -0.59
CA PHE A 340 6.25 27.95 -1.71
C PHE A 340 7.70 27.56 -1.94
N ARG A 341 8.63 28.52 -1.87
CA ARG A 341 10.05 28.31 -2.18
C ARG A 341 10.72 27.31 -1.24
N SER A 342 10.45 27.38 0.06
CA SER A 342 11.03 26.47 1.06
C SER A 342 10.61 25.00 0.87
N ARG A 343 9.52 24.74 0.16
CA ARG A 343 8.94 23.41 -0.08
C ARG A 343 9.37 22.78 -1.41
N LEU A 344 10.08 23.50 -2.24
CA LEU A 344 10.64 23.07 -3.51
C LEU A 344 12.15 22.77 -3.38
N PRO A 345 12.80 22.13 -4.37
CA PRO A 345 14.26 22.01 -4.41
C PRO A 345 14.94 23.39 -4.31
N GLU A 346 16.08 23.48 -3.62
CA GLU A 346 16.79 24.74 -3.39
C GLU A 346 17.15 25.46 -4.69
N LYS A 347 17.57 24.69 -5.70
CA LYS A 347 17.86 25.16 -7.04
C LYS A 347 17.01 24.38 -8.03
N VAL A 348 16.32 25.12 -8.91
CA VAL A 348 15.58 24.51 -10.02
C VAL A 348 16.55 24.23 -11.15
N ASP A 349 16.61 22.97 -11.59
CA ASP A 349 17.41 22.54 -12.73
C ASP A 349 16.54 22.48 -13.99
N TYR A 350 16.54 23.58 -14.74
CA TYR A 350 15.73 23.70 -15.95
C TYR A 350 16.18 22.76 -17.07
N ASP A 351 17.47 22.49 -17.21
CA ASP A 351 17.97 21.58 -18.23
C ASP A 351 17.53 20.14 -17.94
N TYR A 352 17.58 19.74 -16.66
CA TYR A 352 17.08 18.44 -16.21
C TYR A 352 15.56 18.31 -16.41
N ILE A 353 14.80 19.38 -16.19
CA ILE A 353 13.34 19.40 -16.43
C ILE A 353 13.06 19.31 -17.93
N MET A 354 13.69 20.15 -18.76
CA MET A 354 13.42 20.21 -20.21
C MET A 354 13.84 18.92 -20.94
N SER A 355 14.92 18.27 -20.49
CA SER A 355 15.32 16.96 -21.03
C SER A 355 14.37 15.84 -20.64
N GLY A 356 13.49 16.05 -19.64
CA GLY A 356 12.63 15.01 -19.10
C GLY A 356 13.36 14.05 -18.14
N GLY A 357 14.55 14.39 -17.65
CA GLY A 357 15.35 13.53 -16.76
C GLY A 357 14.62 13.12 -15.48
N HIS A 358 13.77 13.98 -14.93
CA HIS A 358 12.91 13.66 -13.78
C HIS A 358 11.83 12.63 -14.12
N ILE A 359 11.32 12.62 -15.37
CA ILE A 359 10.37 11.60 -15.85
C ILE A 359 11.11 10.29 -16.09
N ASP A 360 12.30 10.34 -16.70
CA ASP A 360 13.13 9.16 -16.94
C ASP A 360 13.52 8.45 -15.65
N ARG A 361 13.88 9.20 -14.61
CA ARG A 361 14.17 8.64 -13.29
C ARG A 361 12.96 7.87 -12.74
N MET A 362 11.80 8.49 -12.76
CA MET A 362 10.54 7.88 -12.29
C MET A 362 10.17 6.65 -13.13
N TYR A 363 10.27 6.76 -14.44
CA TYR A 363 10.00 5.67 -15.37
C TYR A 363 10.91 4.46 -15.12
N ASN A 364 12.20 4.67 -15.03
CA ASN A 364 13.18 3.61 -14.86
C ASN A 364 12.94 2.85 -13.56
N GLU A 365 12.66 3.56 -12.46
CA GLU A 365 12.37 2.94 -11.17
C GLU A 365 11.07 2.10 -11.22
N PHE A 366 9.99 2.63 -11.77
CA PHE A 366 8.73 1.87 -11.86
C PHE A 366 8.83 0.69 -12.83
N ALA A 367 9.60 0.83 -13.90
CA ALA A 367 9.86 -0.25 -14.85
C ALA A 367 10.70 -1.37 -14.22
N GLU A 368 11.71 -1.02 -13.43
CA GLU A 368 12.52 -1.98 -12.68
C GLU A 368 11.68 -2.73 -11.64
N ILE A 369 10.88 -2.00 -10.86
CA ILE A 369 9.95 -2.59 -9.89
C ILE A 369 8.98 -3.56 -10.56
N GLN A 370 8.44 -3.19 -11.74
CA GLN A 370 7.55 -4.06 -12.51
C GLN A 370 8.25 -5.33 -12.98
N ARG A 371 9.47 -5.23 -13.47
CA ARG A 371 10.27 -6.38 -13.94
C ARG A 371 10.69 -7.31 -12.82
N ASN A 372 10.92 -6.78 -11.62
CA ASN A 372 11.32 -7.53 -10.43
C ASN A 372 10.13 -8.05 -9.60
N LYS A 373 8.94 -8.15 -10.19
CA LYS A 373 7.74 -8.63 -9.51
C LYS A 373 7.91 -10.04 -8.93
N ILE A 374 7.49 -10.20 -7.66
CA ILE A 374 7.43 -11.46 -6.93
C ILE A 374 5.98 -11.87 -6.70
N THR A 375 5.61 -13.08 -7.06
CA THR A 375 4.26 -13.63 -6.85
C THR A 375 4.30 -14.82 -5.92
N PHE A 376 3.54 -14.76 -4.83
CA PHE A 376 3.33 -15.88 -3.91
C PHE A 376 2.03 -16.59 -4.23
N LEU A 377 2.08 -17.91 -4.28
CA LEU A 377 0.92 -18.79 -4.45
C LEU A 377 0.53 -19.39 -3.11
N GLY A 378 -0.73 -19.25 -2.71
CA GLY A 378 -1.25 -19.82 -1.47
C GLY A 378 -2.74 -20.13 -1.53
N TYR A 379 -3.22 -20.94 -0.59
CA TYR A 379 -4.64 -21.25 -0.48
C TYR A 379 -5.46 -20.06 -0.02
N ASN A 380 -4.98 -19.41 1.04
CA ASN A 380 -5.67 -18.34 1.72
C ASN A 380 -4.65 -17.48 2.44
N PHE A 381 -4.66 -16.17 2.16
CA PHE A 381 -3.82 -15.20 2.85
C PHE A 381 -4.59 -14.32 3.85
N TYR A 382 -5.86 -14.65 4.13
CA TYR A 382 -6.75 -13.93 5.06
C TYR A 382 -6.97 -14.68 6.37
N GLY A 383 -6.63 -15.97 6.39
CA GLY A 383 -6.85 -16.84 7.52
C GLY A 383 -5.89 -16.56 8.67
N ILE A 384 -6.14 -17.21 9.78
CA ILE A 384 -5.28 -17.27 10.96
C ILE A 384 -4.42 -18.52 10.81
N GLY A 385 -3.10 -18.37 10.74
CA GLY A 385 -2.17 -19.48 10.67
C GLY A 385 -0.74 -19.07 10.39
N GLY A 386 0.23 -19.80 10.91
CA GLY A 386 1.66 -19.47 10.82
C GLY A 386 2.16 -19.18 9.41
N THR A 387 1.86 -20.05 8.44
CA THR A 387 2.22 -19.87 7.03
C THR A 387 1.63 -18.59 6.43
N VAL A 388 0.38 -18.25 6.78
CA VAL A 388 -0.29 -17.03 6.28
C VAL A 388 0.42 -15.80 6.79
N PHE A 389 0.66 -15.72 8.10
CA PHE A 389 1.35 -14.59 8.71
C PHE A 389 2.79 -14.47 8.24
N ALA A 390 3.53 -15.56 8.17
CA ALA A 390 4.90 -15.57 7.67
C ALA A 390 5.01 -15.06 6.24
N THR A 391 4.13 -15.54 5.34
CA THR A 391 4.11 -15.07 3.94
C THR A 391 3.75 -13.59 3.84
N ARG A 392 2.78 -13.12 4.62
CA ARG A 392 2.40 -11.70 4.61
C ARG A 392 3.48 -10.79 5.17
N SER A 393 4.16 -11.21 6.24
CA SER A 393 5.30 -10.50 6.81
C SER A 393 6.47 -10.39 5.83
N LEU A 394 6.81 -11.47 5.14
CA LEU A 394 7.83 -11.46 4.09
C LEU A 394 7.40 -10.57 2.91
N ALA A 395 6.13 -10.65 2.49
CA ALA A 395 5.58 -9.80 1.43
C ALA A 395 5.65 -8.31 1.78
N GLU A 396 5.30 -7.93 3.01
CA GLU A 396 5.43 -6.55 3.49
C GLU A 396 6.87 -6.07 3.50
N ALA A 397 7.80 -6.90 3.99
CA ALA A 397 9.21 -6.57 4.00
C ALA A 397 9.82 -6.43 2.58
N LEU A 398 9.31 -7.20 1.62
CA LEU A 398 9.71 -7.04 0.22
C LEU A 398 9.14 -5.76 -0.41
N LEU A 399 7.93 -5.32 -0.02
CA LEU A 399 7.41 -3.99 -0.40
C LEU A 399 8.31 -2.86 0.13
N GLU A 400 8.80 -2.97 1.38
CA GLU A 400 9.76 -2.04 1.98
C GLU A 400 11.09 -1.97 1.21
N LYS A 401 11.45 -3.06 0.52
CA LYS A 401 12.62 -3.15 -0.36
C LYS A 401 12.33 -2.80 -1.83
N ASN A 402 11.23 -2.12 -2.09
CA ASN A 402 10.81 -1.69 -3.42
C ASN A 402 10.48 -2.81 -4.41
N TYR A 403 10.13 -4.01 -3.95
CA TYR A 403 9.58 -5.05 -4.83
C TYR A 403 8.08 -4.86 -5.03
N LEU A 404 7.60 -5.17 -6.22
CA LEU A 404 6.18 -5.36 -6.47
C LEU A 404 5.81 -6.78 -6.05
N VAL A 405 4.91 -6.92 -5.08
CA VAL A 405 4.53 -8.22 -4.53
C VAL A 405 3.07 -8.53 -4.81
N GLU A 406 2.80 -9.72 -5.32
CA GLU A 406 1.47 -10.25 -5.56
C GLU A 406 1.22 -11.50 -4.73
N LEU A 407 0.07 -11.56 -4.06
CA LEU A 407 -0.44 -12.77 -3.43
C LEU A 407 -1.59 -13.35 -4.24
N VAL A 408 -1.42 -14.53 -4.78
CA VAL A 408 -2.45 -15.27 -5.53
C VAL A 408 -3.13 -16.26 -4.58
N CYS A 409 -4.42 -16.03 -4.31
CA CYS A 409 -5.24 -16.85 -3.42
C CYS A 409 -6.14 -17.80 -4.19
N LEU A 410 -6.10 -19.08 -3.86
CA LEU A 410 -7.06 -20.07 -4.38
C LEU A 410 -8.45 -19.91 -3.79
N LYS A 411 -8.56 -19.60 -2.48
CA LYS A 411 -9.82 -19.27 -1.83
C LYS A 411 -10.04 -17.78 -1.78
N GLY A 412 -11.18 -17.33 -2.26
CA GLY A 412 -11.67 -15.98 -2.06
C GLY A 412 -12.15 -15.74 -0.63
N PHE A 413 -12.37 -14.51 -0.28
CA PHE A 413 -12.67 -14.05 1.06
C PHE A 413 -13.77 -13.00 1.06
N LYS A 414 -14.33 -12.77 2.23
CA LYS A 414 -15.43 -11.82 2.40
C LYS A 414 -14.98 -10.39 2.71
N ARG A 415 -13.75 -10.12 3.16
CA ARG A 415 -13.25 -8.78 3.55
C ARG A 415 -11.74 -8.66 3.36
N PHE A 416 -11.30 -7.48 2.85
CA PHE A 416 -9.88 -7.12 2.64
C PHE A 416 -9.16 -6.62 3.92
N ASN A 417 -9.76 -6.78 5.10
CA ASN A 417 -9.20 -6.26 6.32
C ASN A 417 -7.84 -6.92 6.64
N LYS A 418 -6.85 -6.09 6.96
CA LYS A 418 -5.52 -6.48 7.47
C LYS A 418 -4.50 -6.99 6.45
N MET A 419 -4.58 -6.58 5.17
CA MET A 419 -3.47 -6.78 4.23
C MET A 419 -2.49 -5.60 4.29
N PRO A 420 -1.18 -5.83 4.06
CA PRO A 420 -0.22 -4.74 3.87
C PRO A 420 -0.67 -3.81 2.73
N TYR A 421 -0.45 -2.51 2.90
CA TYR A 421 -0.80 -1.52 1.89
C TYR A 421 0.09 -1.66 0.66
N GLY A 422 -0.46 -1.43 -0.52
CA GLY A 422 0.28 -1.55 -1.78
C GLY A 422 0.54 -2.99 -2.25
N LEU A 423 0.07 -3.99 -1.51
CA LEU A 423 0.16 -5.39 -1.88
C LEU A 423 -0.89 -5.72 -2.94
N GLN A 424 -0.46 -6.28 -4.06
CA GLN A 424 -1.40 -6.80 -5.05
C GLN A 424 -1.99 -8.13 -4.58
N LEU A 425 -3.33 -8.23 -4.60
CA LEU A 425 -4.03 -9.43 -4.22
C LEU A 425 -4.89 -9.94 -5.36
N THR A 426 -4.67 -11.19 -5.77
CA THR A 426 -5.37 -11.84 -6.88
C THR A 426 -6.11 -13.08 -6.40
N PRO A 427 -7.39 -12.94 -5.98
CA PRO A 427 -8.22 -14.09 -5.65
C PRO A 427 -8.68 -14.79 -6.92
N LEU A 428 -8.45 -16.11 -7.00
CA LEU A 428 -8.94 -16.93 -8.11
C LEU A 428 -10.39 -17.36 -7.94
N TYR A 429 -10.90 -17.35 -6.71
CA TYR A 429 -12.27 -17.65 -6.35
C TYR A 429 -12.76 -16.73 -5.25
N VAL A 430 -13.98 -16.20 -5.36
CA VAL A 430 -14.62 -15.35 -4.35
C VAL A 430 -15.82 -16.07 -3.76
N ASP A 431 -15.75 -16.40 -2.48
CA ASP A 431 -16.83 -17.05 -1.75
C ASP A 431 -17.98 -16.07 -1.47
N GLY A 432 -19.21 -16.50 -1.75
CA GLY A 432 -20.44 -15.74 -1.45
C GLY A 432 -21.15 -15.04 -2.61
N ARG A 433 -20.66 -15.09 -3.83
CA ARG A 433 -21.43 -14.64 -5.03
C ARG A 433 -22.15 -15.82 -5.69
N ARG A 434 -23.28 -16.20 -5.13
CA ARG A 434 -24.07 -17.37 -5.56
C ARG A 434 -24.68 -17.30 -6.96
N THR A 435 -24.91 -16.13 -7.54
CA THR A 435 -25.93 -16.02 -8.58
C THR A 435 -25.49 -16.25 -10.03
N LYS A 436 -24.24 -15.98 -10.40
CA LYS A 436 -23.74 -16.23 -11.77
C LYS A 436 -22.88 -17.49 -11.91
N THR A 437 -22.25 -17.89 -10.84
CA THR A 437 -21.35 -19.04 -10.80
C THR A 437 -22.07 -20.38 -10.72
N GLU A 438 -23.27 -20.46 -10.14
CA GLU A 438 -24.08 -21.66 -10.15
C GLU A 438 -24.69 -21.96 -11.54
N LEU A 439 -24.99 -20.92 -12.32
CA LEU A 439 -25.42 -21.10 -13.70
C LEU A 439 -24.29 -21.65 -14.57
N LEU A 440 -23.07 -21.16 -14.39
CA LEU A 440 -21.87 -21.68 -15.06
C LEU A 440 -21.54 -23.12 -14.64
N LYS A 441 -21.74 -23.49 -13.37
CA LYS A 441 -21.60 -24.87 -12.89
C LYS A 441 -22.53 -25.85 -13.60
N ARG A 442 -23.73 -25.40 -14.02
CA ARG A 442 -24.70 -26.22 -14.75
C ARG A 442 -24.40 -26.30 -16.24
N LEU A 443 -23.71 -25.29 -16.81
CA LEU A 443 -23.42 -25.20 -18.24
C LEU A 443 -22.09 -25.83 -18.66
N ILE A 444 -21.18 -26.09 -17.69
CA ILE A 444 -19.91 -26.76 -17.97
C ILE A 444 -20.05 -28.22 -17.54
N PRO A 445 -20.35 -29.14 -18.46
CA PRO A 445 -20.32 -30.56 -18.16
C PRO A 445 -18.91 -30.96 -17.73
N LYS A 446 -18.80 -32.06 -16.98
CA LYS A 446 -17.57 -32.69 -16.49
C LYS A 446 -16.49 -32.76 -17.58
N MET A 447 -15.73 -31.69 -17.74
CA MET A 447 -14.57 -31.71 -18.63
C MET A 447 -13.33 -31.95 -17.74
N ASP A 448 -12.64 -33.06 -17.98
CA ASP A 448 -11.45 -33.47 -17.21
C ASP A 448 -10.35 -32.39 -17.16
N CYS A 449 -10.28 -31.48 -18.12
CA CYS A 449 -9.37 -30.36 -18.11
C CYS A 449 -9.63 -29.32 -17.00
N PHE A 450 -10.82 -29.35 -16.36
CA PHE A 450 -11.18 -28.48 -15.23
C PHE A 450 -10.98 -29.16 -13.88
N TYR A 451 -10.89 -30.47 -13.84
CA TYR A 451 -10.63 -31.27 -12.65
C TYR A 451 -9.13 -31.58 -12.59
N GLY A 452 -8.35 -30.62 -12.16
CA GLY A 452 -6.94 -30.86 -11.94
C GLY A 452 -6.68 -31.34 -10.53
N ASN A 453 -5.52 -31.85 -10.34
CA ASN A 453 -4.97 -32.58 -9.21
C ASN A 453 -4.87 -31.84 -7.87
N LEU A 454 -5.72 -30.86 -7.57
CA LEU A 454 -5.86 -30.28 -6.23
C LEU A 454 -6.38 -31.31 -5.20
N ASN A 455 -6.77 -32.51 -5.69
CA ASN A 455 -7.10 -33.68 -4.85
C ASN A 455 -5.91 -34.22 -4.05
N TYR A 456 -4.68 -33.74 -4.30
CA TYR A 456 -3.51 -34.10 -3.47
C TYR A 456 -3.46 -33.35 -2.13
N ASP A 457 -4.30 -32.36 -1.92
CA ASP A 457 -4.46 -31.69 -0.64
C ASP A 457 -5.65 -32.30 0.09
N CYS A 458 -5.40 -33.20 1.05
CA CYS A 458 -6.39 -33.81 1.90
C CYS A 458 -7.27 -32.82 2.67
N SER A 459 -6.89 -31.56 2.74
CA SER A 459 -7.64 -30.49 3.39
C SER A 459 -8.88 -30.02 2.61
N LYS A 460 -9.52 -30.91 1.80
CA LYS A 460 -10.83 -30.65 1.19
C LYS A 460 -10.81 -29.96 -0.16
N ALA A 461 -10.52 -30.75 -1.08
CA ALA A 461 -10.57 -30.64 -2.51
C ALA A 461 -11.91 -30.25 -3.17
N ASN A 462 -12.69 -29.42 -2.57
CA ASN A 462 -13.75 -28.72 -3.27
C ASN A 462 -13.27 -27.43 -3.89
N LEU A 463 -12.04 -27.44 -4.45
CA LEU A 463 -11.61 -26.34 -5.29
C LEU A 463 -12.41 -26.37 -6.58
N TRP A 464 -13.06 -25.27 -6.79
CA TRP A 464 -13.92 -25.06 -7.92
C TRP A 464 -13.15 -25.26 -9.25
N PRO A 465 -13.72 -25.92 -10.26
CA PRO A 465 -13.06 -26.14 -11.55
C PRO A 465 -12.48 -24.89 -12.18
N TYR A 466 -13.16 -23.76 -11.97
CA TYR A 466 -12.70 -22.45 -12.45
C TYR A 466 -11.40 -21.99 -11.76
N ALA A 467 -11.23 -22.20 -10.47
CA ALA A 467 -9.99 -21.80 -9.76
C ALA A 467 -8.78 -22.59 -10.29
N ASN A 468 -8.97 -23.87 -10.57
CA ASN A 468 -7.96 -24.73 -11.19
C ASN A 468 -7.56 -24.22 -12.59
N TYR A 469 -8.54 -23.95 -13.44
CA TYR A 469 -8.31 -23.38 -14.77
C TYR A 469 -7.62 -22.02 -14.70
N ALA A 470 -8.09 -21.14 -13.80
CA ALA A 470 -7.53 -19.81 -13.62
C ALA A 470 -6.08 -19.86 -13.12
N LEU A 471 -5.75 -20.78 -12.20
CA LEU A 471 -4.38 -20.97 -11.72
C LEU A 471 -3.46 -21.45 -12.84
N LYS A 472 -3.86 -22.49 -13.58
CA LYS A 472 -3.08 -22.99 -14.74
C LYS A 472 -2.85 -21.89 -15.80
N LYS A 473 -3.89 -21.13 -16.10
CA LYS A 473 -3.81 -20.00 -17.03
C LYS A 473 -2.89 -18.88 -16.52
N LEU A 474 -2.96 -18.59 -15.21
CA LEU A 474 -2.09 -17.60 -14.57
C LEU A 474 -0.62 -18.03 -14.67
N LEU A 475 -0.30 -19.26 -14.29
CA LEU A 475 1.07 -19.78 -14.32
C LEU A 475 1.66 -19.80 -15.74
N LYS A 476 0.87 -20.19 -16.74
CA LYS A 476 1.29 -20.19 -18.16
C LYS A 476 1.52 -18.77 -18.73
N ASN A 477 0.81 -17.76 -18.22
CA ASN A 477 0.85 -16.39 -18.75
C ASN A 477 1.47 -15.39 -17.78
N THR A 478 2.03 -15.83 -16.65
CA THR A 478 2.66 -14.92 -15.67
C THR A 478 3.80 -14.14 -16.32
N LYS A 479 3.96 -12.89 -15.89
CA LYS A 479 5.06 -12.02 -16.25
C LYS A 479 6.00 -11.77 -15.06
N SER A 480 5.73 -12.39 -13.91
CA SER A 480 6.54 -12.26 -12.71
C SER A 480 7.93 -12.88 -12.94
N LYS A 481 8.95 -12.20 -12.46
CA LYS A 481 10.32 -12.69 -12.48
C LYS A 481 10.50 -13.87 -11.52
N THR A 482 9.82 -13.78 -10.36
CA THR A 482 9.90 -14.77 -9.29
C THR A 482 8.51 -15.29 -8.93
N ILE A 483 8.35 -16.60 -8.83
CA ILE A 483 7.17 -17.26 -8.31
C ILE A 483 7.54 -18.11 -7.11
N VAL A 484 6.82 -17.92 -6.01
CA VAL A 484 6.98 -18.65 -4.75
C VAL A 484 5.74 -19.46 -4.46
N SER A 485 5.84 -20.77 -4.37
CA SER A 485 4.73 -21.61 -3.90
C SER A 485 4.93 -22.01 -2.44
N THR A 486 3.85 -22.02 -1.67
CA THR A 486 3.89 -22.17 -0.21
C THR A 486 3.30 -23.50 0.28
N ARG A 487 3.02 -24.43 -0.62
CA ARG A 487 2.47 -25.77 -0.30
C ARG A 487 2.77 -26.79 -1.37
N GLU A 488 2.86 -28.05 -0.99
CA GLU A 488 3.24 -29.19 -1.84
C GLU A 488 2.32 -29.36 -3.05
N SER A 489 1.01 -29.22 -2.88
CA SER A 489 0.05 -29.25 -4.00
C SER A 489 0.27 -28.10 -4.99
N LEU A 490 0.67 -26.93 -4.50
CA LEU A 490 1.00 -25.78 -5.36
C LEU A 490 2.38 -25.92 -5.99
N HIS A 491 3.30 -26.65 -5.37
CA HIS A 491 4.58 -27.01 -5.99
C HIS A 491 4.33 -27.81 -7.27
N LEU A 492 3.43 -28.79 -7.24
CA LEU A 492 3.05 -29.54 -8.43
C LEU A 492 2.48 -28.66 -9.54
N TYR A 493 1.61 -27.70 -9.19
CA TYR A 493 1.08 -26.77 -10.19
C TYR A 493 2.17 -25.95 -10.85
N MET A 494 3.18 -25.50 -10.08
CA MET A 494 4.33 -24.81 -10.63
C MET A 494 5.14 -25.72 -11.55
N ILE A 495 5.48 -26.92 -11.13
CA ILE A 495 6.23 -27.89 -11.91
C ILE A 495 5.56 -28.14 -13.26
N GLU A 496 4.25 -28.38 -13.26
CA GLU A 496 3.50 -28.79 -14.45
C GLU A 496 3.11 -27.64 -15.38
N ASN A 497 2.96 -26.41 -14.87
CA ASN A 497 2.28 -25.35 -15.63
C ASN A 497 3.04 -24.02 -15.71
N LEU A 498 4.16 -23.87 -15.01
CA LEU A 498 4.87 -22.60 -14.98
C LEU A 498 5.58 -22.33 -16.30
N SER A 499 5.50 -21.08 -16.76
CA SER A 499 6.19 -20.64 -17.96
C SER A 499 7.72 -20.71 -17.79
N GLU A 500 8.42 -21.11 -18.86
CA GLU A 500 9.89 -21.27 -18.86
C GLU A 500 10.64 -19.94 -18.64
N HIS A 501 10.03 -18.81 -18.96
CA HIS A 501 10.68 -17.49 -18.79
C HIS A 501 10.69 -16.96 -17.36
N VAL A 502 10.11 -17.67 -16.40
CA VAL A 502 10.23 -17.31 -14.97
C VAL A 502 11.62 -17.65 -14.49
N GLU A 503 12.38 -16.64 -14.05
CA GLU A 503 13.77 -16.78 -13.66
C GLU A 503 13.93 -17.54 -12.34
N ASN A 504 13.15 -17.12 -11.31
CA ASN A 504 13.23 -17.73 -10.00
C ASN A 504 11.94 -18.52 -9.67
N LYS A 505 12.10 -19.83 -9.54
CA LYS A 505 11.08 -20.79 -9.12
C LYS A 505 11.39 -21.23 -7.69
N ILE A 506 10.67 -20.69 -6.70
CA ILE A 506 10.93 -20.91 -5.28
C ILE A 506 9.88 -21.85 -4.70
N PHE A 507 10.32 -22.92 -4.09
CA PHE A 507 9.49 -23.91 -3.41
C PHE A 507 9.67 -23.79 -1.90
N PHE A 508 8.69 -23.18 -1.22
CA PHE A 508 8.80 -22.90 0.20
C PHE A 508 8.07 -23.98 1.01
N PHE A 509 8.82 -24.78 1.74
CA PHE A 509 8.36 -25.87 2.59
C PHE A 509 8.07 -25.36 4.01
N HIS A 510 6.80 -25.11 4.30
CA HIS A 510 6.33 -24.61 5.60
C HIS A 510 5.88 -25.71 6.54
N CYS A 511 5.54 -26.90 6.03
CA CYS A 511 5.05 -28.01 6.83
C CYS A 511 6.22 -28.84 7.38
N ALA A 512 6.02 -29.45 8.55
CA ALA A 512 6.93 -30.49 9.03
C ALA A 512 6.85 -31.74 8.14
N SER A 513 7.92 -32.51 8.04
CA SER A 513 7.97 -33.77 7.27
C SER A 513 6.86 -34.74 7.65
N SER A 514 6.58 -34.90 8.94
CA SER A 514 5.48 -35.71 9.44
C SER A 514 4.11 -35.29 8.91
N VAL A 515 3.83 -33.98 8.90
CA VAL A 515 2.57 -33.42 8.37
C VAL A 515 2.46 -33.69 6.86
N VAL A 516 3.56 -33.64 6.13
CA VAL A 516 3.57 -33.94 4.70
C VAL A 516 3.29 -35.43 4.44
N CYS A 517 3.87 -36.33 5.25
CA CYS A 517 3.62 -37.75 5.16
C CYS A 517 2.13 -38.08 5.39
N ASP A 518 1.49 -37.40 6.35
CA ASP A 518 0.12 -37.67 6.74
C ASP A 518 -0.93 -37.05 5.82
N LEU A 519 -0.69 -35.78 5.41
CA LEU A 519 -1.71 -34.98 4.70
C LEU A 519 -1.49 -34.91 3.18
N TYR A 520 -0.24 -35.03 2.71
CA TYR A 520 0.14 -34.79 1.31
C TYR A 520 1.04 -35.86 0.67
N PRO A 521 0.89 -37.15 1.01
CA PRO A 521 1.85 -38.20 0.59
C PRO A 521 1.97 -38.29 -0.94
N GLU A 522 0.85 -38.23 -1.66
CA GLU A 522 0.85 -38.34 -3.11
C GLU A 522 1.42 -37.08 -3.80
N ALA A 523 1.13 -35.90 -3.27
CA ALA A 523 1.68 -34.66 -3.79
C ALA A 523 3.20 -34.62 -3.58
N PHE A 524 3.66 -34.99 -2.39
CA PHE A 524 5.08 -35.01 -2.09
C PHE A 524 5.84 -36.07 -2.90
N LYS A 525 5.27 -37.27 -3.06
CA LYS A 525 5.87 -38.34 -3.88
C LYS A 525 6.14 -37.86 -5.30
N ARG A 526 5.26 -37.06 -5.88
CA ARG A 526 5.48 -36.48 -7.22
C ARG A 526 6.48 -35.34 -7.20
N VAL A 527 6.41 -34.44 -6.21
CA VAL A 527 7.38 -33.34 -6.05
C VAL A 527 8.80 -33.87 -5.88
N SER A 528 8.99 -34.95 -5.11
CA SER A 528 10.30 -35.54 -4.85
C SER A 528 10.95 -36.20 -6.07
N GLN A 529 10.16 -36.55 -7.10
CA GLN A 529 10.68 -37.07 -8.36
C GLN A 529 11.34 -36.00 -9.25
N GLU A 530 11.01 -34.73 -9.01
CA GLU A 530 11.51 -33.61 -9.79
C GLU A 530 12.70 -32.94 -9.09
N LYS A 531 13.73 -32.60 -9.83
CA LYS A 531 14.82 -31.79 -9.32
C LYS A 531 14.39 -30.32 -9.25
N LEU A 532 14.26 -29.79 -8.04
CA LEU A 532 13.88 -28.40 -7.84
C LEU A 532 15.14 -27.50 -7.87
N GLY A 533 15.02 -26.29 -8.47
CA GLY A 533 16.13 -25.34 -8.48
C GLY A 533 16.40 -24.77 -7.10
N LYS A 534 15.45 -23.96 -6.60
CA LYS A 534 15.59 -23.22 -5.33
C LYS A 534 14.51 -23.63 -4.33
N VAL A 535 14.92 -24.07 -3.14
CA VAL A 535 13.99 -24.44 -2.06
C VAL A 535 14.23 -23.60 -0.82
N VAL A 536 13.18 -23.36 -0.03
CA VAL A 536 13.25 -22.66 1.26
C VAL A 536 12.63 -23.53 2.34
N PHE A 537 13.31 -23.68 3.46
CA PHE A 537 12.85 -24.35 4.67
C PHE A 537 12.69 -23.33 5.80
N VAL A 538 11.80 -23.59 6.74
CA VAL A 538 11.54 -22.68 7.87
C VAL A 538 12.58 -22.78 8.99
N THR A 539 13.21 -23.97 9.17
CA THR A 539 14.25 -24.23 10.16
C THR A 539 15.29 -25.20 9.57
N GLU A 540 16.50 -25.23 10.12
CA GLU A 540 17.51 -26.21 9.72
C GLU A 540 17.05 -27.63 10.06
N GLU A 541 16.40 -27.83 11.21
CA GLU A 541 15.82 -29.12 11.55
C GLU A 541 14.70 -29.55 10.58
N SER A 542 13.85 -28.62 10.13
CA SER A 542 12.89 -28.92 9.07
C SER A 542 13.58 -29.47 7.82
N LYS A 543 14.67 -28.85 7.39
CA LYS A 543 15.50 -29.32 6.27
C LYS A 543 16.08 -30.70 6.53
N GLN A 544 16.65 -30.94 7.73
CA GLN A 544 17.20 -32.23 8.10
C GLN A 544 16.13 -33.31 8.23
N ALA A 545 14.94 -32.95 8.72
CA ALA A 545 13.78 -33.86 8.80
C ALA A 545 13.31 -34.31 7.40
N TYR A 546 13.24 -33.41 6.42
CA TYR A 546 12.94 -33.80 5.04
C TYR A 546 13.98 -34.78 4.47
N LYS A 547 15.26 -34.60 4.80
CA LYS A 547 16.32 -35.53 4.42
C LYS A 547 16.16 -36.89 5.12
N ARG A 548 15.99 -36.88 6.44
CA ARG A 548 15.92 -38.09 7.28
C ARG A 548 14.65 -38.91 7.04
N ASP A 549 13.48 -38.24 7.06
CA ASP A 549 12.18 -38.90 7.12
C ASP A 549 11.63 -39.18 5.71
N LEU A 550 11.98 -38.37 4.72
CA LEU A 550 11.48 -38.40 3.36
C LEU A 550 12.57 -38.70 2.31
N ASN A 551 13.82 -38.83 2.75
CA ASN A 551 15.01 -39.00 1.89
C ASN A 551 15.06 -37.94 0.75
N TYR A 552 14.72 -36.68 1.10
CA TYR A 552 14.58 -35.61 0.13
C TYR A 552 15.73 -34.60 0.18
N GLU A 553 16.56 -34.59 -0.87
CA GLU A 553 17.63 -33.61 -1.13
C GLU A 553 17.67 -33.27 -2.63
N ASN A 554 16.58 -33.47 -3.38
CA ASN A 554 16.56 -33.30 -4.83
C ASN A 554 16.33 -31.83 -5.26
N TYR A 555 17.29 -30.94 -4.90
CA TYR A 555 17.27 -29.52 -5.25
C TYR A 555 18.70 -29.02 -5.52
N ASP A 556 18.82 -27.88 -6.23
CA ASP A 556 20.12 -27.27 -6.52
C ASP A 556 20.61 -26.40 -5.35
N GLU A 557 19.72 -25.53 -4.82
CA GLU A 557 20.04 -24.60 -3.75
C GLU A 557 18.97 -24.60 -2.67
N SER A 558 19.36 -24.41 -1.42
CA SER A 558 18.43 -24.26 -0.30
C SER A 558 18.74 -23.05 0.56
N LEU A 559 17.68 -22.47 1.14
CA LEU A 559 17.76 -21.41 2.14
C LEU A 559 16.95 -21.84 3.36
N VAL A 560 17.50 -21.64 4.55
CA VAL A 560 16.74 -21.64 5.80
C VAL A 560 16.40 -20.21 6.14
N LEU A 561 15.12 -19.87 6.09
CA LEU A 561 14.69 -18.48 6.17
C LEU A 561 14.08 -18.14 7.54
N GLY A 562 13.32 -19.02 8.14
CA GLY A 562 12.51 -18.68 9.31
C GLY A 562 11.26 -17.87 8.94
N ASN A 563 10.56 -17.43 9.96
CA ASN A 563 9.36 -16.61 9.83
C ASN A 563 9.50 -15.32 10.63
N ALA A 564 8.91 -14.23 10.16
CA ALA A 564 8.84 -12.96 10.86
C ALA A 564 7.40 -12.58 11.21
N LEU A 565 7.22 -11.69 12.18
CA LEU A 565 5.92 -11.07 12.47
C LEU A 565 5.64 -9.86 11.57
N GLU A 566 4.35 -9.61 11.34
CA GLU A 566 3.89 -8.34 10.78
C GLU A 566 4.14 -7.20 11.79
N THR A 567 4.42 -5.98 11.31
CA THR A 567 4.64 -4.79 12.16
C THR A 567 3.48 -4.55 13.13
N SER A 568 2.27 -4.85 12.72
CA SER A 568 1.08 -4.69 13.56
C SER A 568 1.00 -5.67 14.73
N ARG A 569 1.87 -6.68 14.77
CA ARG A 569 1.86 -7.78 15.74
C ARG A 569 3.06 -7.80 16.69
N SER A 570 3.97 -6.83 16.60
CA SER A 570 5.12 -6.66 17.49
C SER A 570 5.11 -5.28 18.13
N VAL A 571 5.88 -5.10 19.19
CA VAL A 571 6.19 -3.80 19.81
C VAL A 571 7.61 -3.39 19.46
N GLU A 572 7.88 -2.09 19.50
CA GLU A 572 9.25 -1.60 19.42
C GLU A 572 9.97 -1.88 20.76
N ARG A 573 11.29 -2.05 20.71
CA ARG A 573 12.13 -2.37 21.88
C ARG A 573 11.90 -1.41 23.06
N ASP A 574 11.77 -0.13 22.75
CA ASP A 574 11.63 0.92 23.78
C ASP A 574 10.22 0.99 24.40
N GLU A 575 9.24 0.33 23.78
CA GLU A 575 7.88 0.19 24.30
C GLU A 575 7.75 -0.99 25.31
N ILE A 576 8.78 -1.80 25.47
CA ILE A 576 8.78 -2.93 26.41
C ILE A 576 8.87 -2.41 27.83
N VAL A 577 7.82 -2.66 28.60
CA VAL A 577 7.72 -2.30 30.02
C VAL A 577 7.26 -3.53 30.80
N VAL A 578 7.83 -3.75 31.96
CA VAL A 578 7.41 -4.80 32.89
C VAL A 578 6.51 -4.17 33.95
N GLU A 579 5.22 -4.34 33.81
CA GLU A 579 4.27 -4.06 34.89
C GLU A 579 4.23 -5.26 35.84
N GLN A 580 5.05 -5.24 36.87
CA GLN A 580 5.01 -6.25 37.94
C GLN A 580 4.26 -5.70 39.13
N ASP A 581 3.07 -6.22 39.36
CA ASP A 581 2.39 -6.04 40.66
C ASP A 581 3.02 -7.03 41.67
N LYS A 582 3.97 -6.54 42.47
CA LYS A 582 4.72 -7.35 43.44
C LYS A 582 3.86 -7.94 44.55
N GLU A 583 2.59 -7.49 44.67
CA GLU A 583 1.65 -7.99 45.67
C GLU A 583 0.75 -9.12 45.15
N LYS A 584 0.83 -9.45 43.83
CA LYS A 584 0.00 -10.47 43.19
C LYS A 584 0.55 -11.87 43.46
N SER A 585 -0.23 -12.71 44.13
CA SER A 585 0.14 -14.07 44.47
C SER A 585 -0.08 -15.05 43.30
N ASP A 586 -0.95 -14.72 42.34
CA ASP A 586 -1.42 -15.62 41.29
C ASP A 586 -0.78 -15.34 39.94
N PHE A 587 -0.26 -16.37 39.28
CA PHE A 587 0.27 -16.33 37.93
C PHE A 587 -0.80 -16.62 36.88
N ASN A 588 -0.90 -15.76 35.86
CA ASN A 588 -1.82 -15.93 34.74
C ASN A 588 -1.02 -16.05 33.42
N GLY A 589 -0.90 -17.27 32.92
CA GLY A 589 -0.28 -17.56 31.63
C GLY A 589 -1.28 -17.51 30.47
N MET A 590 -0.81 -17.18 29.27
CA MET A 590 -1.57 -17.24 28.03
C MET A 590 -1.05 -18.37 27.15
N TYR A 591 -1.95 -19.22 26.63
CA TYR A 591 -1.63 -20.26 25.65
C TYR A 591 -2.42 -20.05 24.36
N LEU A 592 -1.73 -20.02 23.23
CA LEU A 592 -2.29 -19.85 21.89
C LEU A 592 -2.21 -21.19 21.13
N VAL A 593 -3.34 -21.87 20.94
CA VAL A 593 -3.36 -23.19 20.29
C VAL A 593 -4.58 -23.38 19.39
N ARG A 594 -4.41 -24.08 18.27
CA ARG A 594 -5.56 -24.56 17.49
C ARG A 594 -6.13 -25.80 18.15
N ILE A 595 -7.39 -25.74 18.61
CA ILE A 595 -8.07 -26.82 19.32
C ILE A 595 -8.68 -27.80 18.30
N SER A 596 -7.86 -28.70 17.79
CA SER A 596 -8.22 -29.65 16.73
C SER A 596 -7.60 -31.03 16.98
N PRO A 597 -8.18 -32.13 16.43
CA PRO A 597 -7.70 -33.49 16.66
C PRO A 597 -6.22 -33.74 16.36
N ASP A 598 -5.66 -33.03 15.37
CA ASP A 598 -4.24 -33.11 15.00
C ASP A 598 -3.31 -32.40 16.01
N ARG A 599 -3.88 -31.72 17.01
CA ARG A 599 -3.19 -31.09 18.14
C ARG A 599 -3.48 -31.75 19.48
N LYS A 600 -4.03 -32.95 19.43
CA LYS A 600 -4.42 -33.67 20.65
C LYS A 600 -3.25 -33.83 21.62
N ALA A 601 -2.08 -34.22 21.14
CA ALA A 601 -0.90 -34.41 21.98
C ALA A 601 -0.46 -33.10 22.70
N ASP A 602 -0.59 -31.94 22.05
CA ASP A 602 -0.30 -30.65 22.64
C ASP A 602 -1.31 -30.28 23.73
N ILE A 603 -2.59 -30.61 23.50
CA ILE A 603 -3.69 -30.42 24.46
C ILE A 603 -3.55 -31.38 25.65
N ASP A 604 -3.19 -32.62 25.40
CA ASP A 604 -2.93 -33.62 26.45
C ASP A 604 -1.73 -33.20 27.32
N ASN A 605 -0.73 -32.54 26.78
CA ASN A 605 0.39 -31.97 27.53
C ASN A 605 -0.06 -30.83 28.48
N LEU A 606 -0.98 -29.96 28.04
CA LEU A 606 -1.62 -28.97 28.93
C LEU A 606 -2.40 -29.61 30.03
N PHE A 607 -3.21 -30.66 29.73
CA PHE A 607 -3.96 -31.39 30.75
C PHE A 607 -3.03 -32.13 31.71
N GLY A 608 -1.92 -32.68 31.24
CA GLY A 608 -0.88 -33.27 32.08
C GLY A 608 -0.28 -32.26 33.07
N PHE A 609 -0.08 -31.02 32.66
CA PHE A 609 0.35 -29.96 33.55
C PHE A 609 -0.72 -29.61 34.61
N ALA A 610 -2.00 -29.51 34.23
CA ALA A 610 -3.08 -29.28 35.19
C ALA A 610 -3.22 -30.45 36.18
N THR A 611 -3.08 -31.68 35.73
CA THR A 611 -3.02 -32.85 36.59
C THR A 611 -1.86 -32.77 37.59
N TYR A 612 -0.66 -32.41 37.12
CA TYR A 612 0.51 -32.22 37.96
C TYR A 612 0.28 -31.17 39.07
N LEU A 613 -0.32 -30.00 38.70
CA LEU A 613 -0.66 -28.97 39.68
C LEU A 613 -1.65 -29.48 40.74
N LYS A 614 -2.71 -30.16 40.31
CA LYS A 614 -3.74 -30.71 41.18
C LYS A 614 -3.17 -31.76 42.15
N GLU A 615 -2.40 -32.74 41.66
CA GLU A 615 -1.82 -33.82 42.45
C GLU A 615 -0.79 -33.33 43.48
N ASN A 616 -0.08 -32.22 43.19
CA ASN A 616 0.90 -31.64 44.09
C ASN A 616 0.36 -30.48 44.95
N ASN A 617 -0.96 -30.22 44.89
CA ASN A 617 -1.62 -29.10 45.58
C ASN A 617 -0.95 -27.75 45.36
N ILE A 618 -0.64 -27.44 44.09
CA ILE A 618 -0.05 -26.17 43.66
C ILE A 618 -1.16 -25.25 43.16
N ASP A 619 -1.49 -24.25 43.96
CA ASP A 619 -2.52 -23.26 43.63
C ASP A 619 -1.91 -21.98 43.05
N GLY A 620 -2.75 -21.06 42.56
CA GLY A 620 -2.34 -19.76 42.07
C GLY A 620 -1.73 -19.73 40.68
N ILE A 621 -1.75 -20.85 39.91
CA ILE A 621 -1.29 -20.88 38.51
C ILE A 621 -2.48 -21.13 37.58
N LYS A 622 -2.77 -20.19 36.69
CA LYS A 622 -3.85 -20.28 35.68
C LYS A 622 -3.33 -20.14 34.28
N ILE A 623 -3.74 -21.02 33.38
CA ILE A 623 -3.44 -20.97 31.96
C ILE A 623 -4.70 -20.57 31.17
N ASN A 624 -4.67 -19.42 30.54
CA ASN A 624 -5.75 -18.87 29.74
C ASN A 624 -5.57 -19.29 28.26
N VAL A 625 -6.44 -20.18 27.78
CA VAL A 625 -6.31 -20.81 26.47
C VAL A 625 -7.13 -20.06 25.44
N TYR A 626 -6.45 -19.59 24.40
CA TYR A 626 -7.05 -18.97 23.24
C TYR A 626 -6.91 -19.86 22.01
N GLY A 627 -8.03 -20.09 21.34
CA GLY A 627 -8.06 -20.87 20.11
C GLY A 627 -9.45 -21.33 19.73
N ASN A 628 -9.54 -21.95 18.57
CA ASN A 628 -10.77 -22.53 18.05
C ASN A 628 -10.46 -23.78 17.22
N GLY A 629 -11.44 -24.62 17.00
CA GLY A 629 -11.30 -25.82 16.19
C GLY A 629 -12.38 -26.84 16.43
N ALA A 630 -12.28 -27.98 15.73
CA ALA A 630 -13.29 -29.02 15.78
C ALA A 630 -13.30 -29.81 17.10
N TYR A 631 -12.31 -29.61 17.96
CA TYR A 631 -12.13 -30.36 19.22
C TYR A 631 -12.49 -29.54 20.48
N VAL A 632 -13.14 -28.37 20.31
CA VAL A 632 -13.47 -27.46 21.42
C VAL A 632 -14.43 -28.08 22.42
N ASN A 633 -15.43 -28.84 21.97
CA ASN A 633 -16.41 -29.46 22.89
C ASN A 633 -15.74 -30.52 23.77
N GLU A 634 -14.91 -31.37 23.21
CA GLU A 634 -14.14 -32.37 23.93
C GLU A 634 -13.13 -31.73 24.88
N PHE A 635 -12.49 -30.64 24.46
CA PHE A 635 -11.59 -29.89 25.31
C PHE A 635 -12.28 -29.32 26.55
N LEU A 636 -13.46 -28.72 26.39
CA LEU A 636 -14.27 -28.22 27.50
C LEU A 636 -14.77 -29.34 28.40
N SER A 637 -15.28 -30.47 27.83
CA SER A 637 -15.70 -31.61 28.60
C SER A 637 -14.56 -32.15 29.48
N THR A 638 -13.36 -32.28 28.92
CA THR A 638 -12.18 -32.75 29.67
C THR A 638 -11.81 -31.81 30.84
N ILE A 639 -11.96 -30.50 30.68
CA ILE A 639 -11.74 -29.53 31.78
C ILE A 639 -12.72 -29.81 32.93
N TYR A 640 -14.03 -29.91 32.64
CA TYR A 640 -15.06 -30.10 33.64
C TYR A 640 -15.03 -31.49 34.27
N ASP A 641 -14.83 -32.56 33.47
CA ASP A 641 -14.81 -33.97 33.95
C ASP A 641 -13.62 -34.22 34.89
N ASN A 642 -12.53 -33.48 34.77
CA ASN A 642 -11.34 -33.60 35.60
C ASN A 642 -11.19 -32.47 36.63
N GLU A 643 -12.15 -31.55 36.74
CA GLU A 643 -12.14 -30.42 37.67
C GLU A 643 -10.88 -29.57 37.51
N PHE A 644 -10.61 -29.15 36.25
CA PHE A 644 -9.43 -28.29 35.90
C PHE A 644 -9.74 -26.81 35.81
N GLU A 645 -10.94 -26.35 36.19
CA GLU A 645 -11.41 -24.97 36.05
C GLU A 645 -10.57 -23.97 36.84
N ASP A 646 -9.93 -24.43 37.92
CA ASP A 646 -9.01 -23.58 38.70
C ASP A 646 -7.66 -23.38 38.04
N TYR A 647 -7.27 -24.26 37.09
CA TYR A 647 -5.97 -24.24 36.40
C TYR A 647 -6.07 -23.82 34.93
N ILE A 648 -7.17 -24.11 34.23
CA ILE A 648 -7.35 -23.87 32.80
C ILE A 648 -8.62 -23.06 32.56
N VAL A 649 -8.49 -21.91 31.88
CA VAL A 649 -9.62 -21.07 31.49
C VAL A 649 -9.67 -20.93 29.98
N TYR A 650 -10.74 -21.40 29.34
CA TYR A 650 -10.96 -21.22 27.92
C TYR A 650 -11.51 -19.82 27.62
N ARG A 651 -10.83 -19.07 26.73
CA ARG A 651 -11.16 -17.69 26.38
C ARG A 651 -11.74 -17.52 24.97
N GLY A 652 -11.81 -18.61 24.19
CA GLY A 652 -12.26 -18.53 22.79
C GLY A 652 -11.17 -18.08 21.82
N GLU A 653 -11.57 -17.46 20.73
CA GLU A 653 -10.65 -17.00 19.67
C GLU A 653 -10.34 -15.52 19.83
N THR A 654 -9.08 -15.12 19.60
CA THR A 654 -8.70 -13.70 19.56
C THR A 654 -8.29 -13.30 18.14
N THR A 655 -8.68 -12.09 17.75
CA THR A 655 -8.23 -11.44 16.50
C THR A 655 -7.04 -10.50 16.73
N ASN A 656 -6.72 -10.17 17.98
CA ASN A 656 -5.63 -9.28 18.37
C ASN A 656 -4.77 -9.90 19.50
N PRO A 657 -3.93 -10.91 19.18
CA PRO A 657 -3.09 -11.56 20.21
C PRO A 657 -2.13 -10.59 20.90
N LYS A 658 -1.64 -9.55 20.20
CA LYS A 658 -0.76 -8.53 20.76
C LYS A 658 -1.36 -7.84 21.98
N GLU A 659 -2.58 -7.32 21.87
CA GLU A 659 -3.27 -6.67 23.00
C GLU A 659 -3.66 -7.65 24.09
N GLU A 660 -4.08 -8.87 23.68
CA GLU A 660 -4.43 -9.91 24.67
C GLU A 660 -3.21 -10.33 25.51
N MET A 661 -2.05 -10.55 24.89
CA MET A 661 -0.82 -10.91 25.60
C MET A 661 -0.46 -9.91 26.71
N GLN A 662 -0.75 -8.63 26.52
CA GLN A 662 -0.42 -7.61 27.54
C GLN A 662 -1.20 -7.78 28.85
N LYS A 663 -2.30 -8.51 28.85
CA LYS A 663 -3.13 -8.76 30.03
C LYS A 663 -2.62 -9.91 30.92
N TYR A 664 -1.61 -10.64 30.47
CA TYR A 664 -1.08 -11.85 31.11
C TYR A 664 0.39 -11.67 31.51
N ASP A 665 0.79 -12.45 32.50
CA ASP A 665 2.15 -12.40 33.04
C ASP A 665 3.16 -12.95 32.02
N ALA A 666 2.87 -14.11 31.44
CA ALA A 666 3.72 -14.72 30.41
C ALA A 666 2.90 -15.49 29.37
N VAL A 667 3.53 -15.84 28.26
CA VAL A 667 3.02 -16.83 27.32
C VAL A 667 3.57 -18.20 27.72
N VAL A 668 2.70 -19.21 27.82
CA VAL A 668 3.10 -20.59 28.12
C VAL A 668 2.67 -21.47 26.97
N ASP A 669 3.62 -22.12 26.30
CA ASP A 669 3.35 -22.98 25.13
C ASP A 669 3.61 -24.45 25.44
N PHE A 670 2.56 -25.25 25.36
CA PHE A 670 2.59 -26.69 25.62
C PHE A 670 2.78 -27.52 24.35
N THR A 671 3.04 -26.92 23.22
CA THR A 671 3.17 -27.59 21.93
C THR A 671 4.45 -28.42 21.88
N LEU A 672 4.32 -29.71 21.61
CA LEU A 672 5.45 -30.66 21.56
C LEU A 672 6.19 -30.65 20.23
N ASN A 673 5.50 -30.29 19.15
CA ASN A 673 6.07 -30.26 17.79
C ASN A 673 5.64 -29.01 17.00
N HIS A 674 6.53 -28.07 16.87
CA HIS A 674 6.43 -26.95 15.94
C HIS A 674 7.35 -27.15 14.74
N SER A 675 6.91 -26.69 13.56
CA SER A 675 7.81 -26.54 12.41
C SER A 675 8.74 -25.33 12.58
N PHE A 676 8.26 -24.28 13.29
CA PHE A 676 8.98 -23.05 13.57
C PHE A 676 8.59 -22.43 14.93
N GLY A 677 7.30 -22.46 15.30
CA GLY A 677 6.84 -21.83 16.56
C GLY A 677 6.59 -20.34 16.44
N MET A 678 5.63 -19.95 15.60
CA MET A 678 5.21 -18.51 15.51
C MET A 678 4.88 -17.90 16.88
N PRO A 679 4.20 -18.58 17.82
CA PRO A 679 3.96 -18.06 19.16
C PRO A 679 5.24 -17.68 19.92
N TYR A 680 6.37 -18.32 19.65
CA TYR A 680 7.65 -18.04 20.29
C TYR A 680 8.14 -16.61 19.96
N ILE A 681 8.27 -16.33 18.66
CA ILE A 681 8.69 -15.00 18.23
C ILE A 681 7.61 -13.94 18.54
N GLU A 682 6.33 -14.32 18.53
CA GLU A 682 5.24 -13.41 18.85
C GLU A 682 5.29 -12.98 20.33
N ALA A 683 5.51 -13.88 21.25
CA ALA A 683 5.66 -13.57 22.67
C ALA A 683 6.88 -12.65 22.91
N VAL A 684 8.06 -13.06 22.45
CA VAL A 684 9.31 -12.35 22.69
C VAL A 684 9.31 -10.95 22.05
N LEU A 685 8.83 -10.81 20.80
CA LEU A 685 8.74 -9.53 20.11
C LEU A 685 7.61 -8.63 20.64
N ASN A 686 6.77 -9.12 21.52
CA ASN A 686 5.79 -8.33 22.27
C ASN A 686 6.26 -8.04 23.73
N GLY A 687 7.53 -8.27 24.02
CA GLY A 687 8.11 -7.99 25.33
C GLY A 687 7.55 -8.89 26.43
N LYS A 688 7.04 -10.07 26.10
CA LYS A 688 6.52 -11.03 27.07
C LYS A 688 7.52 -12.15 27.33
N MET A 689 7.60 -12.57 28.60
CA MET A 689 8.27 -13.82 28.91
C MET A 689 7.53 -14.99 28.26
N LEU A 690 8.29 -15.92 27.74
CA LEU A 690 7.80 -17.15 27.12
C LEU A 690 8.30 -18.34 27.93
N TYR A 691 7.42 -19.27 28.28
CA TYR A 691 7.78 -20.61 28.73
C TYR A 691 7.25 -21.62 27.72
N CYS A 692 8.11 -22.38 27.09
CA CYS A 692 7.71 -23.39 26.08
C CYS A 692 8.35 -24.74 26.33
N ALA A 693 7.65 -25.81 25.91
CA ALA A 693 8.15 -27.16 25.99
C ALA A 693 9.46 -27.32 25.20
N ASP A 694 10.37 -28.13 25.71
CA ASP A 694 11.59 -28.49 25.02
C ASP A 694 11.27 -29.33 23.78
N ASN A 695 11.49 -28.73 22.62
CA ASN A 695 11.36 -29.38 21.31
C ASN A 695 12.40 -28.81 20.33
N ILE A 696 12.53 -29.43 19.17
CA ILE A 696 13.55 -29.05 18.20
C ILE A 696 13.40 -27.60 17.72
N ALA A 697 12.17 -27.16 17.46
CA ALA A 697 11.92 -25.78 17.02
C ALA A 697 12.21 -24.78 18.14
N SER A 698 11.88 -25.07 19.41
CA SER A 698 12.20 -24.19 20.53
C SER A 698 13.71 -24.02 20.70
N ARG A 699 14.49 -25.11 20.62
CA ARG A 699 15.96 -25.04 20.70
C ARG A 699 16.59 -24.23 19.58
N GLU A 700 16.08 -24.33 18.37
CA GLU A 700 16.59 -23.59 17.21
C GLU A 700 16.17 -22.12 17.22
N VAL A 701 14.86 -21.86 17.33
CA VAL A 701 14.28 -20.52 17.20
C VAL A 701 14.64 -19.63 18.39
N LEU A 702 14.70 -20.20 19.59
CA LEU A 702 15.07 -19.50 20.82
C LEU A 702 16.56 -19.66 21.19
N SER A 703 17.40 -20.03 20.23
CA SER A 703 18.83 -20.12 20.46
C SER A 703 19.39 -18.79 20.97
N GLY A 704 19.97 -18.80 22.18
CA GLY A 704 20.49 -17.61 22.85
C GLY A 704 19.44 -16.77 23.59
N VAL A 705 18.17 -17.15 23.57
CA VAL A 705 17.12 -16.54 24.39
C VAL A 705 17.04 -17.28 25.73
N GLU A 706 17.22 -16.54 26.83
CA GLU A 706 17.35 -17.17 28.14
C GLU A 706 16.01 -17.41 28.85
N GLY A 707 15.95 -18.51 29.62
CA GLY A 707 14.85 -18.79 30.54
C GLY A 707 13.58 -19.35 29.93
N CYS A 708 13.51 -19.48 28.58
CA CYS A 708 12.25 -19.80 27.89
C CYS A 708 11.88 -21.30 27.87
N ILE A 709 12.84 -22.19 27.77
CA ILE A 709 12.57 -23.63 27.58
C ILE A 709 12.41 -24.34 28.91
N TYR A 710 11.33 -25.11 29.11
CA TYR A 710 11.14 -25.99 30.26
C TYR A 710 11.26 -27.46 29.83
N HIS A 711 11.82 -28.29 30.73
CA HIS A 711 12.12 -29.70 30.47
C HIS A 711 11.19 -30.66 31.22
N SER A 712 10.47 -30.18 32.23
CA SER A 712 9.47 -30.91 33.00
C SER A 712 8.43 -29.94 33.57
N TYR A 713 7.32 -30.46 34.11
CA TYR A 713 6.32 -29.65 34.81
C TYR A 713 6.89 -29.01 36.07
N GLU A 714 7.76 -29.74 36.80
CA GLU A 714 8.46 -29.21 37.96
C GLU A 714 9.33 -28.02 37.59
N ASP A 715 10.10 -28.13 36.49
CA ASP A 715 10.92 -27.00 35.97
C ASP A 715 10.03 -25.82 35.55
N LEU A 716 8.89 -26.06 34.91
CA LEU A 716 7.93 -25.01 34.55
C LEU A 716 7.40 -24.30 35.79
N VAL A 717 7.00 -25.02 36.82
CA VAL A 717 6.51 -24.44 38.09
C VAL A 717 7.61 -23.61 38.76
N ALA A 718 8.87 -24.12 38.80
CA ALA A 718 9.98 -23.36 39.33
C ALA A 718 10.23 -22.06 38.59
N LYS A 719 10.16 -22.07 37.26
CA LYS A 719 10.28 -20.86 36.41
C LYS A 719 9.13 -19.87 36.66
N ILE A 720 7.91 -20.36 36.83
CA ILE A 720 6.73 -19.53 37.12
C ILE A 720 6.88 -18.86 38.51
N HIS A 721 7.33 -19.60 39.52
CA HIS A 721 7.56 -19.01 40.85
C HIS A 721 8.66 -17.93 40.86
N ASN A 722 9.65 -18.05 39.98
CA ASN A 722 10.71 -17.05 39.81
C ASN A 722 10.36 -15.94 38.80
N PHE A 723 9.10 -15.89 38.33
CA PHE A 723 8.67 -14.88 37.35
C PHE A 723 8.91 -13.43 37.83
N SER A 724 8.73 -13.17 39.11
CA SER A 724 8.95 -11.84 39.70
C SER A 724 10.40 -11.35 39.65
N GLU A 725 11.36 -12.24 39.36
CA GLU A 725 12.79 -11.89 39.23
C GLU A 725 13.14 -11.42 37.80
N ILE A 726 12.23 -11.59 36.81
CA ILE A 726 12.46 -11.20 35.42
C ILE A 726 12.52 -9.68 35.32
N THR A 727 13.59 -9.19 34.72
CA THR A 727 13.80 -7.76 34.54
C THR A 727 13.40 -7.29 33.14
N GLU A 728 13.03 -6.01 33.04
CA GLU A 728 12.77 -5.35 31.76
C GLU A 728 13.97 -5.49 30.80
N ASN A 729 15.20 -5.37 31.34
CA ASN A 729 16.42 -5.52 30.54
C ASN A 729 16.56 -6.91 29.91
N GLN A 730 16.21 -7.97 30.64
CA GLN A 730 16.20 -9.33 30.13
C GLN A 730 15.20 -9.52 28.98
N LEU A 731 14.00 -8.94 29.09
CA LEU A 731 13.02 -9.00 28.00
C LEU A 731 13.49 -8.22 26.77
N LYS A 732 14.13 -7.06 26.97
CA LYS A 732 14.74 -6.27 25.89
C LYS A 732 15.89 -7.01 25.22
N GLU A 733 16.75 -7.69 25.96
CA GLU A 733 17.82 -8.53 25.42
C GLU A 733 17.28 -9.71 24.62
N ASN A 734 16.23 -10.37 25.11
CA ASN A 734 15.56 -11.45 24.40
C ASN A 734 14.91 -10.95 23.11
N HIS A 735 14.26 -9.79 23.14
CA HIS A 735 13.69 -9.12 21.96
C HIS A 735 14.77 -8.82 20.92
N ASP A 736 15.92 -8.27 21.32
CA ASP A 736 17.03 -7.94 20.44
C ASP A 736 17.57 -9.21 19.73
N LYS A 737 17.79 -10.30 20.45
CA LYS A 737 18.25 -11.59 19.89
C LYS A 737 17.31 -12.15 18.83
N ILE A 738 16.00 -12.12 19.10
CA ILE A 738 14.99 -12.56 18.11
C ILE A 738 14.93 -11.59 16.91
N SER A 739 15.00 -10.29 17.15
CA SER A 739 14.97 -9.26 16.09
C SER A 739 16.18 -9.35 15.16
N GLU A 740 17.36 -9.62 15.69
CA GLU A 740 18.60 -9.82 14.90
C GLU A 740 18.50 -10.99 13.93
N THR A 741 17.73 -12.01 14.26
CA THR A 741 17.61 -13.25 13.46
C THR A 741 16.35 -13.28 12.60
N TYR A 742 15.21 -12.88 13.16
CA TYR A 742 13.87 -13.08 12.61
C TYR A 742 13.09 -11.79 12.34
N SER A 743 13.75 -10.61 12.37
CA SER A 743 13.08 -9.39 11.92
C SER A 743 12.76 -9.47 10.43
N ARG A 744 11.69 -8.81 10.03
CA ARG A 744 11.24 -8.75 8.63
C ARG A 744 12.34 -8.28 7.69
N ARG A 745 13.13 -7.27 8.12
CA ARG A 745 14.24 -6.72 7.36
C ARG A 745 15.32 -7.77 7.09
N VAL A 746 15.74 -8.47 8.14
CA VAL A 746 16.79 -9.52 8.05
C VAL A 746 16.34 -10.66 7.14
N LEU A 747 15.08 -11.12 7.29
CA LEU A 747 14.58 -12.21 6.45
C LEU A 747 14.41 -11.77 4.99
N ALA A 748 13.95 -10.55 4.75
CA ALA A 748 13.88 -10.02 3.38
C ALA A 748 15.28 -9.87 2.76
N ASP A 749 16.30 -9.42 3.52
CA ASP A 749 17.68 -9.36 3.03
C ASP A 749 18.23 -10.74 2.67
N LYS A 750 18.00 -11.75 3.51
CA LYS A 750 18.38 -13.14 3.22
C LYS A 750 17.67 -13.66 1.96
N PHE A 751 16.37 -13.39 1.85
CA PHE A 751 15.57 -13.85 0.71
C PHE A 751 15.99 -13.18 -0.59
N VAL A 752 16.22 -11.87 -0.60
CA VAL A 752 16.68 -11.12 -1.78
C VAL A 752 18.05 -11.63 -2.24
N LYS A 753 19.00 -11.80 -1.31
CA LYS A 753 20.32 -12.39 -1.63
C LYS A 753 20.22 -13.80 -2.24
N PHE A 754 19.22 -14.57 -1.82
CA PHE A 754 18.96 -15.90 -2.38
C PHE A 754 18.35 -15.84 -3.79
N LEU A 755 17.57 -14.81 -4.09
CA LEU A 755 17.04 -14.59 -5.45
C LEU A 755 18.15 -14.21 -6.45
N GLU A 756 19.17 -13.49 -5.99
CA GLU A 756 20.28 -12.97 -6.82
C GLU A 756 21.33 -14.02 -7.16
N LYS A 757 21.40 -15.12 -6.42
CA LYS A 757 22.23 -16.30 -6.74
C LYS A 757 21.62 -17.09 -7.90
#